data_a12317d9c2e0874e7930880dbabd9e8b
#
_entry.id   a12317d9c2e0874e7930880dbabd9e8b
#
_cell.length_a   1.000
_cell.length_b   1.000
_cell.length_c   1.000
_cell.angle_alpha   90.00
_cell.angle_beta   90.00
_cell.angle_gamma   90.00
#
_symmetry.space_group_name_H-M   'P 1'
#
loop_
_entity.id
_entity.type
_entity.pdbx_description
1 polymer ?
#
loop_
_entity_poly.entity_id
_entity_poly.type
_entity_poly.pdbx_seq_one_letter_code
_entity_poly.pdbx_strand_id
1 'polypeptide(L)'
;MDRILRTSSLRPLLLAGLLGPFPLSALAQSVAARAEPVQLESITVEGNRLYDMPSSEQSGGYTVPAATVGTKTPAELRDIPQSISVYTSDYIRDRQFVNLDDLAKYSTGLRTLSNDSGRSSIYARGYEYDEFNIDGLPAPMASINGTLPSLSPFDRVEVMRGPSGLFNSTSEMGGIVNMVRKRPTREFQGSLTGRYGSWDTHYLEADLSGPIDEQGRVRGRTVISRAETNGEVDYNANTSESFYGALDIDLSDDTVMSFGLIHQTKDILPHNGYPAAIDGSLEDFSRSTYLGADWGDFDSRGTDVVAELTHRFDNGGYGRVAVRGSRRATDYLYAFTARNVNSGATSLAYTARDLEQDTLAVDANYSQPFELLGQVSEFVIGSDFKRYETEYADARGNLGAIDVASYQPGDTSKPNVTFGTPTETDEREAGLYAKLTFRPIERLALIGGARVSSFEGENSSATQDVRESGYVTPYGGLVFDLDDQHSLYASYSQVFKPQSEAGADGRIIDPREGEQYEVGIKGSYFGGDLNARITAFQLTDENRAAGAIDDSGTPISGVYEATGKTRIRGGELEISGYLTPDWEVLAGYTYMKTENLAGDNNALFALMPQHQASLWTKYTLPGGALRGLGIGGGVTAMSDYYIERAGSPRLSAPGYAVVDAKLSYPITDKLTGTFDVNNLLDRKYYSRVGSVGTFNFYGPSRSFTVGARYEF
;
A
#
# COMPACT_ATOMS: atom_id res chain seq x y z
N MET A 1 23.00 3.28 -31.94
CA MET A 1 24.32 3.83 -32.31
C MET A 1 24.68 4.83 -31.23
N ASP A 2 25.76 4.51 -30.53
CA ASP A 2 26.53 5.35 -29.63
C ASP A 2 25.87 5.90 -28.35
N ARG A 3 25.84 5.08 -27.32
CA ARG A 3 26.11 5.52 -25.95
C ARG A 3 27.35 4.78 -25.43
N ILE A 4 28.46 5.48 -25.48
CA ILE A 4 29.77 5.06 -25.01
C ILE A 4 29.75 5.06 -23.48
N LEU A 5 30.00 3.89 -22.89
CA LEU A 5 30.40 3.68 -21.51
C LEU A 5 31.57 4.59 -21.13
N ARG A 6 31.35 5.52 -20.23
CA ARG A 6 32.42 6.19 -19.49
C ARG A 6 32.43 5.65 -18.06
N THR A 7 33.27 4.68 -17.85
CA THR A 7 33.76 4.36 -16.52
C THR A 7 34.70 5.48 -16.05
N SER A 8 34.17 6.37 -15.21
CA SER A 8 35.03 7.33 -14.49
C SER A 8 35.30 6.76 -13.11
N SER A 9 36.47 6.18 -12.93
CA SER A 9 37.05 5.89 -11.63
C SER A 9 37.35 7.22 -10.91
N LEU A 10 36.48 7.66 -10.03
CA LEU A 10 36.72 8.73 -9.07
C LEU A 10 37.19 8.10 -7.74
N ARG A 11 38.46 8.37 -7.43
CA ARG A 11 39.10 8.11 -6.15
C ARG A 11 38.32 8.82 -5.03
N PRO A 12 38.23 8.24 -3.82
CA PRO A 12 37.61 8.90 -2.68
C PRO A 12 38.46 10.12 -2.27
N LEU A 13 37.91 11.30 -2.41
CA LEU A 13 38.45 12.51 -1.76
C LEU A 13 38.03 12.44 -0.30
N LEU A 14 39.02 12.18 0.57
CA LEU A 14 38.95 12.41 2.00
C LEU A 14 38.63 13.88 2.25
N LEU A 15 37.40 14.15 2.69
CA LEU A 15 36.98 15.41 3.31
C LEU A 15 37.35 15.35 4.80
N ALA A 16 38.63 15.38 5.09
CA ALA A 16 39.17 15.62 6.43
C ALA A 16 39.65 17.07 6.46
N GLY A 17 38.98 17.93 7.17
CA GLY A 17 39.49 19.23 7.50
C GLY A 17 38.58 20.41 7.18
N LEU A 18 37.59 20.65 8.05
CA LEU A 18 36.99 21.96 8.34
C LEU A 18 36.15 21.88 9.63
N LEU A 19 36.76 21.48 10.72
CA LEU A 19 36.32 21.79 12.08
C LEU A 19 37.41 22.65 12.73
N GLY A 20 37.44 23.93 12.34
CA GLY A 20 38.12 24.97 13.11
C GLY A 20 37.28 25.32 14.35
N PRO A 21 37.90 25.65 15.50
CA PRO A 21 37.16 26.01 16.68
C PRO A 21 36.51 27.38 16.48
N PHE A 22 35.20 27.43 16.29
CA PHE A 22 34.44 28.66 16.41
C PHE A 22 34.28 29.00 17.91
N PRO A 23 34.46 30.25 18.33
CA PRO A 23 34.33 30.65 19.75
C PRO A 23 32.85 30.58 20.16
N LEU A 24 32.55 29.73 21.12
CA LEU A 24 31.22 29.46 21.71
C LEU A 24 30.69 30.59 22.64
N SER A 25 31.09 31.83 22.46
CA SER A 25 30.76 32.89 23.43
C SER A 25 29.87 34.03 22.94
N ALA A 26 29.21 33.93 21.78
CA ALA A 26 28.43 35.05 21.23
C ALA A 26 26.93 34.76 20.94
N LEU A 27 26.36 33.63 21.37
CA LEU A 27 24.95 33.27 21.10
C LEU A 27 24.11 33.02 22.36
N ALA A 28 24.52 33.53 23.50
CA ALA A 28 23.82 33.32 24.78
C ALA A 28 22.90 34.48 25.20
N GLN A 29 22.49 35.36 24.31
CA GLN A 29 21.50 36.40 24.65
C GLN A 29 20.64 36.78 23.48
N SER A 30 19.59 36.00 23.21
CA SER A 30 18.33 36.52 22.68
C SER A 30 17.21 35.49 22.80
N VAL A 31 16.14 35.90 23.42
CA VAL A 31 14.77 35.40 23.34
C VAL A 31 14.45 34.13 24.11
N ALA A 32 14.20 34.29 25.40
CA ALA A 32 13.22 33.50 26.12
C ALA A 32 11.80 34.00 25.73
N ALA A 33 11.36 33.69 24.53
CA ALA A 33 9.93 33.64 24.23
C ALA A 33 9.50 32.20 24.52
N ARG A 34 8.82 32.02 25.63
CA ARG A 34 8.09 30.81 25.99
C ARG A 34 7.02 30.66 24.93
N ALA A 35 7.26 29.79 23.92
CA ALA A 35 6.16 29.20 23.16
C ALA A 35 5.38 28.38 24.19
N GLU A 36 4.17 28.81 24.55
CA GLU A 36 3.22 27.95 25.23
C GLU A 36 3.03 26.70 24.35
N PRO A 37 2.93 25.49 24.95
CA PRO A 37 2.56 24.34 24.21
C PRO A 37 1.24 24.67 23.51
N VAL A 38 1.18 24.57 22.20
CA VAL A 38 -0.06 24.63 21.45
C VAL A 38 -0.85 23.42 21.93
N GLN A 39 -1.74 23.66 22.89
CA GLN A 39 -2.81 22.73 23.19
C GLN A 39 -3.69 22.72 21.94
N LEU A 40 -3.50 21.72 21.08
CA LEU A 40 -4.46 21.45 20.04
C LEU A 40 -5.79 21.21 20.77
N GLU A 41 -6.76 22.08 20.53
CA GLU A 41 -8.13 21.83 20.97
C GLU A 41 -8.52 20.46 20.44
N SER A 42 -9.18 19.64 21.28
CA SER A 42 -9.71 18.36 20.85
C SER A 42 -10.57 18.61 19.60
N ILE A 43 -10.12 18.12 18.45
CA ILE A 43 -10.87 18.26 17.21
C ILE A 43 -12.06 17.32 17.36
N THR A 44 -13.17 17.84 17.83
CA THR A 44 -14.45 17.17 17.73
C THR A 44 -14.79 17.17 16.25
N VAL A 45 -14.81 15.99 15.63
CA VAL A 45 -15.26 15.83 14.23
C VAL A 45 -16.77 16.11 14.22
N GLU A 46 -17.14 17.39 14.30
CA GLU A 46 -18.50 17.86 14.09
C GLU A 46 -18.75 17.93 12.60
N GLY A 47 -19.26 16.86 12.04
CA GLY A 47 -19.75 16.87 10.66
C GLY A 47 -19.16 15.77 9.78
N ASN A 48 -20.03 15.14 9.03
CA ASN A 48 -19.79 14.10 8.05
C ASN A 48 -19.09 14.64 6.79
N ARG A 49 -17.85 15.14 6.88
CA ARG A 49 -17.18 15.75 5.75
C ARG A 49 -15.82 15.17 5.49
N LEU A 50 -15.63 14.52 4.34
CA LEU A 50 -14.29 14.18 3.82
C LEU A 50 -13.38 15.42 3.76
N TYR A 51 -13.93 16.61 3.55
CA TYR A 51 -13.19 17.88 3.47
C TYR A 51 -12.92 18.56 4.79
N ASP A 52 -13.72 18.28 5.82
CA ASP A 52 -13.51 18.86 7.14
C ASP A 52 -12.53 18.03 7.98
N MET A 53 -12.11 16.87 7.49
CA MET A 53 -10.98 16.17 8.11
C MET A 53 -9.71 16.99 7.90
N PRO A 54 -9.01 17.36 8.98
CA PRO A 54 -7.73 18.01 8.85
C PRO A 54 -6.78 17.09 8.06
N SER A 55 -5.94 17.70 7.22
CA SER A 55 -4.83 17.00 6.60
C SER A 55 -3.94 16.41 7.67
N SER A 56 -3.34 15.24 7.42
CA SER A 56 -2.38 14.67 8.34
C SER A 56 -1.12 15.54 8.48
N GLU A 57 -0.86 16.42 7.50
CA GLU A 57 0.18 17.44 7.58
C GLU A 57 -0.11 18.52 8.66
N GLN A 58 -1.40 18.73 8.99
CA GLN A 58 -1.83 19.71 9.99
C GLN A 58 -2.01 19.09 11.38
N SER A 59 -2.34 17.79 11.47
CA SER A 59 -2.51 17.12 12.74
C SER A 59 -1.18 16.89 13.47
N GLY A 60 -0.09 16.75 12.72
CA GLY A 60 1.23 16.41 13.26
C GLY A 60 1.31 14.99 13.82
N GLY A 61 2.51 14.38 13.77
CA GLY A 61 2.76 13.07 14.36
C GLY A 61 2.23 11.87 13.57
N TYR A 62 2.19 10.69 14.20
CA TYR A 62 1.97 9.40 13.55
C TYR A 62 0.53 8.89 13.66
N THR A 63 -0.41 9.74 14.03
CA THR A 63 -1.83 9.39 14.10
C THR A 63 -2.74 10.52 13.63
N VAL A 64 -3.97 10.17 13.28
CA VAL A 64 -5.06 11.10 12.99
C VAL A 64 -6.29 10.69 13.79
N PRO A 65 -7.20 11.62 14.11
CA PRO A 65 -8.38 11.31 14.92
C PRO A 65 -9.41 10.45 14.19
N ALA A 66 -9.46 10.52 12.85
CA ALA A 66 -10.51 9.90 12.05
C ALA A 66 -9.96 9.30 10.76
N ALA A 67 -10.72 8.37 10.16
CA ALA A 67 -10.47 7.78 8.85
C ALA A 67 -11.76 7.74 8.02
N THR A 68 -11.61 7.53 6.70
CA THR A 68 -12.74 7.41 5.77
C THR A 68 -12.87 6.04 5.16
N VAL A 69 -11.82 5.23 5.22
CA VAL A 69 -11.81 3.88 4.68
C VAL A 69 -12.85 3.00 5.40
N GLY A 70 -13.70 2.32 4.63
CA GLY A 70 -14.76 1.46 5.16
C GLY A 70 -15.99 2.17 5.72
N THR A 71 -16.05 3.50 5.69
CA THR A 71 -17.19 4.27 6.25
C THR A 71 -17.87 5.22 5.25
N LYS A 72 -17.17 5.62 4.18
CA LYS A 72 -17.59 6.65 3.20
C LYS A 72 -17.75 8.06 3.79
N THR A 73 -17.76 8.18 5.10
CA THR A 73 -17.81 9.42 5.88
C THR A 73 -16.69 9.40 6.91
N PRO A 74 -16.14 10.54 7.34
CA PRO A 74 -15.16 10.57 8.42
C PRO A 74 -15.75 9.98 9.69
N ALA A 75 -15.02 9.06 10.32
CA ALA A 75 -15.40 8.49 11.60
C ALA A 75 -14.16 8.36 12.50
N GLU A 76 -14.32 8.58 13.79
CA GLU A 76 -13.25 8.35 14.75
C GLU A 76 -12.74 6.92 14.66
N LEU A 77 -11.41 6.73 14.79
CA LEU A 77 -10.81 5.39 14.65
C LEU A 77 -11.41 4.38 15.62
N ARG A 78 -11.82 4.82 16.81
CA ARG A 78 -12.43 3.95 17.82
C ARG A 78 -13.87 3.54 17.47
N ASP A 79 -14.59 4.34 16.69
CA ASP A 79 -15.99 4.11 16.30
C ASP A 79 -16.13 3.18 15.08
N ILE A 80 -15.05 2.89 14.38
CA ILE A 80 -15.06 1.99 13.23
C ILE A 80 -14.82 0.55 13.72
N PRO A 81 -15.79 -0.37 13.61
CA PRO A 81 -15.66 -1.72 14.16
C PRO A 81 -14.84 -2.65 13.26
N GLN A 82 -13.70 -2.18 12.78
CA GLN A 82 -12.76 -2.93 11.93
C GLN A 82 -11.32 -2.52 12.22
N SER A 83 -10.37 -3.38 11.82
CA SER A 83 -8.94 -3.12 11.92
C SER A 83 -8.51 -2.10 10.87
N ILE A 84 -8.30 -0.86 11.29
CA ILE A 84 -7.82 0.24 10.44
C ILE A 84 -6.51 0.78 10.98
N SER A 85 -5.55 1.03 10.08
CA SER A 85 -4.32 1.76 10.34
C SER A 85 -4.26 2.99 9.44
N VAL A 86 -3.76 4.09 9.97
CA VAL A 86 -3.52 5.31 9.18
C VAL A 86 -2.04 5.67 9.27
N TYR A 87 -1.42 5.81 8.12
CA TYR A 87 -0.03 6.21 7.97
C TYR A 87 0.02 7.65 7.47
N THR A 88 0.42 8.55 8.34
CA THR A 88 0.40 10.01 8.11
C THR A 88 1.56 10.47 7.23
N SER A 89 1.46 11.70 6.71
CA SER A 89 2.54 12.35 5.97
C SER A 89 3.84 12.45 6.81
N ASP A 90 3.72 12.66 8.13
CA ASP A 90 4.86 12.73 9.02
C ASP A 90 5.58 11.39 9.14
N TYR A 91 4.82 10.29 9.29
CA TYR A 91 5.40 8.95 9.30
C TYR A 91 6.05 8.59 7.96
N ILE A 92 5.36 8.87 6.84
CA ILE A 92 5.88 8.64 5.48
C ILE A 92 7.19 9.42 5.28
N ARG A 93 7.24 10.67 5.70
CA ARG A 93 8.41 11.55 5.61
C ARG A 93 9.55 11.09 6.53
N ASP A 94 9.25 10.75 7.77
CA ASP A 94 10.25 10.33 8.74
C ASP A 94 10.89 8.98 8.36
N ARG A 95 10.13 8.09 7.73
CA ARG A 95 10.62 6.82 7.18
C ARG A 95 11.19 6.95 5.77
N GLN A 96 11.11 8.12 5.15
CA GLN A 96 11.57 8.41 3.78
C GLN A 96 10.95 7.48 2.72
N PHE A 97 9.74 7.01 2.92
CA PHE A 97 9.05 6.17 1.95
C PHE A 97 8.79 6.93 0.66
N VAL A 98 9.11 6.31 -0.46
CA VAL A 98 8.93 6.87 -1.80
C VAL A 98 7.68 6.29 -2.45
N ASN A 99 7.49 4.97 -2.32
CA ASN A 99 6.41 4.23 -2.95
C ASN A 99 5.55 3.50 -1.91
N LEU A 100 4.37 3.08 -2.31
CA LEU A 100 3.43 2.37 -1.44
C LEU A 100 4.01 1.03 -0.92
N ASP A 101 4.81 0.34 -1.70
CA ASP A 101 5.44 -0.90 -1.26
C ASP A 101 6.53 -0.68 -0.18
N ASP A 102 7.18 0.49 -0.16
CA ASP A 102 8.08 0.86 0.93
C ASP A 102 7.33 1.01 2.25
N LEU A 103 6.18 1.70 2.23
CA LEU A 103 5.32 1.85 3.40
C LEU A 103 4.79 0.48 3.87
N ALA A 104 4.34 -0.37 2.95
CA ALA A 104 3.76 -1.65 3.28
C ALA A 104 4.73 -2.61 3.99
N LYS A 105 6.05 -2.54 3.70
CA LYS A 105 7.08 -3.34 4.38
C LYS A 105 7.13 -3.13 5.89
N TYR A 106 6.73 -1.96 6.37
CA TYR A 106 6.81 -1.56 7.77
C TYR A 106 5.43 -1.41 8.43
N SER A 107 4.38 -1.74 7.68
CA SER A 107 2.99 -1.62 8.13
C SER A 107 2.52 -2.84 8.91
N THR A 108 1.73 -2.62 9.95
CA THR A 108 1.14 -3.69 10.77
C THR A 108 0.27 -4.60 9.93
N GLY A 109 0.53 -5.91 10.00
CA GLY A 109 -0.31 -6.92 9.33
C GLY A 109 -0.19 -6.96 7.81
N LEU A 110 0.70 -6.16 7.21
CA LEU A 110 1.00 -6.23 5.79
C LEU A 110 2.26 -7.04 5.50
N ARG A 111 2.25 -7.75 4.41
CA ARG A 111 3.38 -8.49 3.87
C ARG A 111 3.68 -8.03 2.45
N THR A 112 4.88 -7.55 2.22
CA THR A 112 5.35 -7.19 0.88
C THR A 112 6.21 -8.30 0.31
N LEU A 113 5.88 -8.74 -0.89
CA LEU A 113 6.66 -9.71 -1.66
C LEU A 113 7.25 -9.01 -2.88
N SER A 114 8.55 -8.77 -2.85
CA SER A 114 9.25 -8.14 -3.97
C SER A 114 9.21 -9.02 -5.23
N ASN A 115 8.90 -8.42 -6.37
CA ASN A 115 9.05 -9.03 -7.69
C ASN A 115 10.37 -8.59 -8.32
N ASP A 116 10.80 -7.36 -8.02
CA ASP A 116 12.15 -6.80 -8.19
C ASP A 116 12.24 -5.43 -7.50
N SER A 117 13.26 -4.61 -7.83
CA SER A 117 13.34 -3.23 -7.36
C SER A 117 12.23 -2.38 -7.99
N GLY A 118 11.31 -1.89 -7.17
CA GLY A 118 10.20 -1.03 -7.61
C GLY A 118 8.91 -1.76 -7.98
N ARG A 119 8.88 -3.08 -7.92
CA ARG A 119 7.65 -3.90 -8.06
C ARG A 119 7.49 -4.83 -6.88
N SER A 120 6.34 -4.78 -6.24
CA SER A 120 6.03 -5.65 -5.10
C SER A 120 4.54 -5.95 -5.03
N SER A 121 4.20 -7.15 -4.61
CA SER A 121 2.84 -7.52 -4.23
C SER A 121 2.64 -7.28 -2.75
N ILE A 122 1.50 -6.70 -2.37
CA ILE A 122 1.14 -6.40 -0.97
C ILE A 122 0.03 -7.35 -0.53
N TYR A 123 0.22 -8.00 0.61
CA TYR A 123 -0.72 -8.97 1.20
C TYR A 123 -1.16 -8.52 2.58
N ALA A 124 -2.43 -8.78 2.90
CA ALA A 124 -2.94 -8.77 4.25
C ALA A 124 -3.74 -10.04 4.52
N ARG A 125 -3.58 -10.61 5.71
CA ARG A 125 -4.33 -11.82 6.13
C ARG A 125 -4.26 -12.96 5.09
N GLY A 126 -3.12 -13.10 4.38
CA GLY A 126 -2.90 -14.15 3.38
C GLY A 126 -3.39 -13.85 1.97
N TYR A 127 -4.03 -12.72 1.72
CA TYR A 127 -4.57 -12.33 0.42
C TYR A 127 -3.86 -11.09 -0.13
N GLU A 128 -3.58 -11.08 -1.42
CA GLU A 128 -3.03 -9.92 -2.13
C GLU A 128 -4.11 -8.82 -2.21
N TYR A 129 -3.68 -7.57 -2.09
CA TYR A 129 -4.51 -6.45 -2.48
C TYR A 129 -4.52 -6.36 -4.00
N ASP A 130 -5.65 -6.61 -4.61
CA ASP A 130 -5.88 -6.47 -6.05
C ASP A 130 -6.57 -5.14 -6.38
N GLU A 131 -7.19 -4.52 -5.38
CA GLU A 131 -7.88 -3.27 -5.52
C GLU A 131 -7.43 -2.26 -4.47
N PHE A 132 -6.99 -1.11 -4.95
CA PHE A 132 -6.63 0.06 -4.17
C PHE A 132 -7.66 1.15 -4.38
N ASN A 133 -7.67 2.15 -3.51
CA ASN A 133 -8.55 3.32 -3.67
C ASN A 133 -7.72 4.60 -3.68
N ILE A 134 -8.20 5.58 -4.44
CA ILE A 134 -7.79 6.98 -4.36
C ILE A 134 -9.01 7.78 -3.93
N ASP A 135 -8.97 8.42 -2.75
CA ASP A 135 -10.10 9.14 -2.13
C ASP A 135 -11.39 8.30 -2.10
N GLY A 136 -11.27 7.01 -1.81
CA GLY A 136 -12.41 6.08 -1.73
C GLY A 136 -12.98 5.63 -3.08
N LEU A 137 -12.37 6.02 -4.21
CA LEU A 137 -12.71 5.54 -5.55
C LEU A 137 -11.80 4.38 -5.96
N PRO A 138 -12.33 3.27 -6.47
CA PRO A 138 -11.55 2.13 -6.91
C PRO A 138 -10.46 2.52 -7.92
N ALA A 139 -9.25 2.00 -7.70
CA ALA A 139 -8.05 2.24 -8.47
C ALA A 139 -7.26 0.93 -8.61
N PRO A 140 -7.60 0.04 -9.56
CA PRO A 140 -6.89 -1.22 -9.74
C PRO A 140 -5.43 -0.97 -10.08
N MET A 141 -4.54 -1.65 -9.37
CA MET A 141 -3.10 -1.49 -9.51
C MET A 141 -2.43 -2.86 -9.38
N ALA A 142 -2.19 -3.51 -10.50
CA ALA A 142 -1.48 -4.79 -10.50
C ALA A 142 0.01 -4.56 -10.25
N SER A 143 0.51 -4.99 -9.10
CA SER A 143 1.90 -4.80 -8.67
C SER A 143 2.92 -5.40 -9.63
N ILE A 144 2.58 -6.51 -10.27
CA ILE A 144 3.42 -7.17 -11.28
C ILE A 144 3.71 -6.27 -12.49
N ASN A 145 2.84 -5.31 -12.75
CA ASN A 145 2.97 -4.34 -13.83
C ASN A 145 3.63 -3.03 -13.38
N GLY A 146 4.20 -2.97 -12.19
CA GLY A 146 4.89 -1.79 -11.67
C GLY A 146 3.99 -0.58 -11.40
N THR A 147 2.68 -0.79 -11.25
CA THR A 147 1.70 0.31 -11.14
C THR A 147 1.48 0.84 -9.72
N LEU A 148 2.12 0.25 -8.70
CA LEU A 148 2.06 0.78 -7.33
C LEU A 148 2.62 2.21 -7.28
N PRO A 149 1.87 3.17 -6.70
CA PRO A 149 2.15 4.58 -6.88
C PRO A 149 3.28 5.10 -5.98
N SER A 150 3.88 6.23 -6.41
CA SER A 150 4.64 7.11 -5.54
C SER A 150 3.70 7.71 -4.47
N LEU A 151 4.22 7.93 -3.27
CA LEU A 151 3.48 8.52 -2.16
C LEU A 151 3.47 10.05 -2.18
N SER A 152 4.27 10.70 -3.04
CA SER A 152 4.37 12.18 -3.08
C SER A 152 3.03 12.91 -3.30
N PRO A 153 2.02 12.39 -4.06
CA PRO A 153 0.72 13.03 -4.21
C PRO A 153 -0.22 12.90 -3.01
N PHE A 154 0.12 12.04 -2.03
CA PHE A 154 -0.82 11.64 -0.99
C PHE A 154 -0.48 12.24 0.37
N ASP A 155 -1.51 12.65 1.09
CA ASP A 155 -1.47 13.16 2.46
C ASP A 155 -1.26 12.01 3.46
N ARG A 156 -1.96 10.90 3.23
CA ARG A 156 -1.90 9.72 4.09
C ARG A 156 -2.35 8.47 3.34
N VAL A 157 -2.04 7.33 3.93
CA VAL A 157 -2.53 6.02 3.48
C VAL A 157 -3.35 5.39 4.60
N GLU A 158 -4.60 5.08 4.32
CA GLU A 158 -5.52 4.39 5.22
C GLU A 158 -5.60 2.93 4.80
N VAL A 159 -5.35 2.01 5.72
CA VAL A 159 -5.34 0.56 5.46
C VAL A 159 -6.40 -0.11 6.31
N MET A 160 -7.39 -0.71 5.66
CA MET A 160 -8.36 -1.59 6.29
C MET A 160 -8.04 -3.03 5.94
N ARG A 161 -8.03 -3.91 6.93
CA ARG A 161 -7.73 -5.33 6.76
C ARG A 161 -8.98 -6.18 6.87
N GLY A 162 -9.10 -7.15 5.96
CA GLY A 162 -10.26 -8.03 5.83
C GLY A 162 -11.37 -7.49 4.94
N PRO A 163 -12.38 -8.32 4.62
CA PRO A 163 -13.46 -8.00 3.69
C PRO A 163 -14.17 -6.68 3.96
N SER A 164 -14.43 -5.91 2.91
CA SER A 164 -15.19 -4.66 2.96
C SER A 164 -16.27 -4.59 1.89
N GLY A 165 -17.07 -5.64 1.79
CA GLY A 165 -18.06 -5.76 0.75
C GLY A 165 -19.13 -4.68 0.70
N LEU A 166 -19.30 -3.89 1.78
CA LEU A 166 -20.24 -2.78 1.75
C LEU A 166 -19.83 -1.70 0.73
N PHE A 167 -18.54 -1.44 0.59
CA PHE A 167 -18.01 -0.37 -0.27
C PHE A 167 -17.13 -0.87 -1.42
N ASN A 168 -16.83 -2.16 -1.45
CA ASN A 168 -16.09 -2.83 -2.52
C ASN A 168 -16.36 -4.33 -2.44
N SER A 169 -17.33 -4.83 -3.19
CA SER A 169 -17.86 -6.18 -3.00
C SER A 169 -17.12 -7.27 -3.76
N THR A 170 -16.43 -6.94 -4.86
CA THR A 170 -15.77 -7.91 -5.75
C THR A 170 -14.24 -7.97 -5.59
N SER A 171 -13.71 -7.53 -4.45
CA SER A 171 -12.27 -7.56 -4.16
C SER A 171 -11.80 -8.87 -3.54
N GLU A 172 -10.48 -9.06 -3.48
CA GLU A 172 -9.88 -10.08 -2.63
C GLU A 172 -10.12 -9.79 -1.14
N MET A 173 -9.94 -10.81 -0.31
CA MET A 173 -10.25 -10.76 1.13
C MET A 173 -9.20 -9.99 1.95
N GLY A 174 -8.16 -9.45 1.33
CA GLY A 174 -7.09 -8.66 1.99
C GLY A 174 -7.60 -7.40 2.65
N GLY A 175 -8.53 -6.71 2.00
CA GLY A 175 -9.11 -5.45 2.46
C GLY A 175 -8.94 -4.32 1.46
N ILE A 176 -8.83 -3.08 1.97
CA ILE A 176 -8.69 -1.87 1.17
C ILE A 176 -7.46 -1.07 1.62
N VAL A 177 -6.67 -0.62 0.67
CA VAL A 177 -5.67 0.45 0.85
C VAL A 177 -6.21 1.70 0.16
N ASN A 178 -6.54 2.72 0.95
CA ASN A 178 -7.06 4.00 0.46
C ASN A 178 -5.97 5.08 0.57
N MET A 179 -5.58 5.63 -0.55
CA MET A 179 -4.62 6.73 -0.64
C MET A 179 -5.39 8.04 -0.72
N VAL A 180 -5.25 8.88 0.30
CA VAL A 180 -5.92 10.18 0.38
C VAL A 180 -4.99 11.24 -0.19
N ARG A 181 -5.47 11.95 -1.24
CA ARG A 181 -4.68 12.97 -1.93
C ARG A 181 -4.41 14.19 -1.04
N LYS A 182 -3.26 14.81 -1.23
CA LYS A 182 -2.95 16.14 -0.68
C LYS A 182 -3.95 17.17 -1.22
N ARG A 183 -4.52 18.00 -0.34
CA ARG A 183 -5.46 19.06 -0.73
C ARG A 183 -4.77 20.42 -0.84
N PRO A 184 -5.26 21.32 -1.69
CA PRO A 184 -4.82 22.71 -1.71
C PRO A 184 -5.10 23.40 -0.37
N THR A 185 -4.17 24.25 0.07
CA THR A 185 -4.20 24.93 1.37
C THR A 185 -4.79 26.34 1.26
N ARG A 186 -5.34 26.86 2.37
CA ARG A 186 -5.87 28.22 2.43
C ARG A 186 -4.78 29.27 2.48
N GLU A 187 -3.62 28.92 3.04
CA GLU A 187 -2.44 29.78 3.11
C GLU A 187 -1.37 29.25 2.16
N PHE A 188 -0.56 30.17 1.63
CA PHE A 188 0.56 29.77 0.78
C PHE A 188 1.61 29.07 1.61
N GLN A 189 2.00 27.88 1.17
CA GLN A 189 3.08 27.08 1.74
C GLN A 189 3.82 26.32 0.65
N GLY A 190 5.08 26.03 0.91
CA GLY A 190 5.88 25.24 0.00
C GLY A 190 7.00 24.50 0.69
N SER A 191 7.46 23.45 0.06
CA SER A 191 8.65 22.72 0.51
C SER A 191 9.48 22.20 -0.66
N LEU A 192 10.80 22.13 -0.43
CA LEU A 192 11.76 21.49 -1.29
C LEU A 192 12.50 20.43 -0.48
N THR A 193 12.50 19.19 -0.97
CA THR A 193 13.19 18.06 -0.34
C THR A 193 14.22 17.49 -1.29
N GLY A 194 15.45 17.30 -0.81
CA GLY A 194 16.52 16.61 -1.53
C GLY A 194 17.14 15.53 -0.65
N ARG A 195 17.40 14.35 -1.20
CA ARG A 195 18.07 13.23 -0.51
C ARG A 195 19.10 12.59 -1.42
N TYR A 196 20.20 12.14 -0.83
CA TYR A 196 21.25 11.37 -1.50
C TYR A 196 21.67 10.21 -0.62
N GLY A 197 21.80 9.03 -1.19
CA GLY A 197 22.05 7.81 -0.44
C GLY A 197 23.05 6.86 -1.08
N SER A 198 23.25 5.72 -0.41
CA SER A 198 24.08 4.62 -0.90
C SER A 198 23.68 4.19 -2.31
N TRP A 199 24.64 3.66 -3.08
CA TRP A 199 24.47 3.23 -4.48
C TRP A 199 23.92 4.33 -5.40
N ASP A 200 24.32 5.58 -5.15
CA ASP A 200 23.94 6.73 -5.97
C ASP A 200 22.41 6.94 -6.04
N THR A 201 21.71 6.63 -4.92
CA THR A 201 20.27 6.85 -4.81
C THR A 201 19.94 8.32 -4.59
N HIS A 202 18.99 8.87 -5.36
CA HIS A 202 18.58 10.26 -5.31
C HIS A 202 17.07 10.40 -5.12
N TYR A 203 16.66 11.44 -4.41
CA TYR A 203 15.28 11.86 -4.34
C TYR A 203 15.17 13.38 -4.35
N LEU A 204 14.30 13.90 -5.19
CA LEU A 204 13.96 15.33 -5.23
C LEU A 204 12.43 15.48 -5.23
N GLU A 205 11.94 16.41 -4.43
CA GLU A 205 10.52 16.78 -4.38
C GLU A 205 10.34 18.27 -4.20
N ALA A 206 9.40 18.84 -4.94
CA ALA A 206 8.89 20.21 -4.74
C ALA A 206 7.38 20.12 -4.54
N ASP A 207 6.86 20.74 -3.48
CA ASP A 207 5.45 20.80 -3.11
C ASP A 207 5.06 22.25 -2.87
N LEU A 208 4.13 22.78 -3.65
CA LEU A 208 3.64 24.17 -3.58
C LEU A 208 2.12 24.17 -3.48
N SER A 209 1.57 24.92 -2.52
CA SER A 209 0.14 24.99 -2.28
C SER A 209 -0.28 26.39 -1.82
N GLY A 210 -1.48 26.81 -2.18
CA GLY A 210 -2.04 28.06 -1.70
C GLY A 210 -3.22 28.59 -2.52
N PRO A 211 -3.76 29.76 -2.12
CA PRO A 211 -4.83 30.43 -2.85
C PRO A 211 -4.33 30.96 -4.19
N ILE A 212 -5.20 30.88 -5.21
CA ILE A 212 -4.98 31.41 -6.55
C ILE A 212 -5.70 32.76 -6.71
N ASP A 213 -6.85 32.92 -6.06
CA ASP A 213 -7.61 34.16 -6.05
C ASP A 213 -7.45 34.93 -4.71
N GLU A 214 -7.75 36.21 -4.72
CA GLU A 214 -7.64 37.07 -3.54
C GLU A 214 -8.62 36.69 -2.41
N GLN A 215 -9.72 36.05 -2.75
CA GLN A 215 -10.74 35.62 -1.78
C GLN A 215 -10.43 34.25 -1.16
N GLY A 216 -9.43 33.53 -1.67
CA GLY A 216 -9.06 32.18 -1.22
C GLY A 216 -10.10 31.10 -1.55
N ARG A 217 -11.04 31.40 -2.47
CA ARG A 217 -12.05 30.44 -2.92
C ARG A 217 -11.55 29.49 -3.98
N VAL A 218 -10.54 29.90 -4.74
CA VAL A 218 -9.83 29.03 -5.68
C VAL A 218 -8.45 28.76 -5.15
N ARG A 219 -8.16 27.50 -4.88
CA ARG A 219 -6.87 27.06 -4.28
C ARG A 219 -6.23 25.99 -5.15
N GLY A 220 -4.92 26.03 -5.27
CA GLY A 220 -4.15 25.08 -6.06
C GLY A 220 -3.04 24.43 -5.27
N ARG A 221 -2.67 23.21 -5.65
CA ARG A 221 -1.47 22.53 -5.18
C ARG A 221 -0.78 21.82 -6.33
N THR A 222 0.55 21.85 -6.33
CA THR A 222 1.36 21.11 -7.30
C THR A 222 2.49 20.41 -6.55
N VAL A 223 2.65 19.10 -6.78
CA VAL A 223 3.76 18.30 -6.26
C VAL A 223 4.47 17.64 -7.43
N ILE A 224 5.79 17.77 -7.47
CA ILE A 224 6.65 17.11 -8.46
C ILE A 224 7.72 16.36 -7.70
N SER A 225 7.91 15.09 -8.02
CA SER A 225 8.99 14.30 -7.45
C SER A 225 9.69 13.43 -8.48
N ARG A 226 10.98 13.19 -8.24
CA ARG A 226 11.79 12.21 -8.95
C ARG A 226 12.60 11.41 -7.94
N ALA A 227 12.53 10.10 -8.05
CA ALA A 227 13.34 9.15 -7.30
C ALA A 227 14.15 8.30 -8.26
N GLU A 228 15.43 8.16 -8.00
CA GLU A 228 16.32 7.21 -8.65
C GLU A 228 16.87 6.30 -7.56
N THR A 229 16.38 5.06 -7.54
CA THR A 229 16.71 4.09 -6.49
C THR A 229 17.56 2.99 -7.10
N ASN A 230 18.85 3.07 -6.87
CA ASN A 230 19.76 2.01 -7.22
C ASN A 230 19.92 1.05 -6.03
N GLY A 231 20.04 -0.23 -6.32
CA GLY A 231 20.24 -1.27 -5.33
C GLY A 231 21.71 -1.73 -5.28
N GLU A 232 21.98 -2.63 -4.35
CA GLU A 232 23.27 -3.32 -4.26
C GLU A 232 23.48 -4.32 -5.39
N VAL A 233 22.41 -4.78 -6.04
CA VAL A 233 22.47 -5.69 -7.19
C VAL A 233 22.95 -4.93 -8.40
N ASP A 234 24.03 -5.42 -9.05
CA ASP A 234 24.57 -4.81 -10.24
C ASP A 234 23.50 -4.70 -11.34
N TYR A 235 23.54 -3.63 -12.14
CA TYR A 235 22.54 -3.29 -13.18
C TYR A 235 21.12 -3.00 -12.70
N ASN A 236 20.70 -3.42 -11.50
CA ASN A 236 19.32 -3.21 -11.04
C ASN A 236 19.10 -1.77 -10.61
N ALA A 237 18.22 -1.07 -11.31
CA ALA A 237 17.87 0.33 -11.08
C ALA A 237 16.38 0.53 -11.21
N ASN A 238 15.85 1.57 -10.54
CA ASN A 238 14.47 2.00 -10.63
C ASN A 238 14.42 3.53 -10.59
N THR A 239 13.95 4.15 -11.67
CA THR A 239 13.65 5.57 -11.74
C THR A 239 12.15 5.76 -11.72
N SER A 240 11.63 6.60 -10.84
CA SER A 240 10.23 6.97 -10.81
C SER A 240 10.05 8.48 -10.78
N GLU A 241 9.11 8.98 -11.58
CA GLU A 241 8.73 10.38 -11.63
C GLU A 241 7.25 10.51 -11.33
N SER A 242 6.88 11.56 -10.61
CA SER A 242 5.48 11.84 -10.27
C SER A 242 5.21 13.33 -10.41
N PHE A 243 4.09 13.62 -11.06
CA PHE A 243 3.48 14.94 -11.12
C PHE A 243 2.07 14.86 -10.52
N TYR A 244 1.77 15.76 -9.62
CA TYR A 244 0.44 15.95 -9.05
C TYR A 244 0.01 17.40 -9.18
N GLY A 245 -1.21 17.63 -9.67
CA GLY A 245 -1.89 18.91 -9.67
C GLY A 245 -3.26 18.79 -9.05
N ALA A 246 -3.62 19.71 -8.17
CA ALA A 246 -4.96 19.79 -7.57
C ALA A 246 -5.51 21.20 -7.60
N LEU A 247 -6.85 21.29 -7.73
CA LEU A 247 -7.60 22.54 -7.72
C LEU A 247 -8.88 22.34 -6.90
N ASP A 248 -9.09 23.18 -5.88
CA ASP A 248 -10.32 23.25 -5.10
C ASP A 248 -11.00 24.61 -5.37
N ILE A 249 -12.31 24.57 -5.61
CA ILE A 249 -13.14 25.75 -5.90
C ILE A 249 -14.32 25.74 -4.94
N ASP A 250 -14.39 26.72 -4.05
CA ASP A 250 -15.55 26.96 -3.19
C ASP A 250 -16.63 27.64 -4.04
N LEU A 251 -17.60 26.87 -4.57
CA LEU A 251 -18.74 27.41 -5.35
C LEU A 251 -19.70 28.19 -4.46
N SER A 252 -19.83 27.78 -3.19
CA SER A 252 -20.49 28.48 -2.09
C SER A 252 -19.84 28.09 -0.76
N ASP A 253 -20.33 28.62 0.35
CA ASP A 253 -19.85 28.24 1.68
C ASP A 253 -20.09 26.75 2.02
N ASP A 254 -21.04 26.11 1.33
CA ASP A 254 -21.46 24.73 1.55
C ASP A 254 -21.17 23.80 0.36
N THR A 255 -20.60 24.31 -0.75
CA THR A 255 -20.36 23.53 -1.96
C THR A 255 -18.93 23.69 -2.43
N VAL A 256 -18.21 22.59 -2.51
CA VAL A 256 -16.82 22.57 -3.01
C VAL A 256 -16.73 21.64 -4.21
N MET A 257 -16.06 22.12 -5.26
CA MET A 257 -15.69 21.34 -6.43
C MET A 257 -14.18 21.16 -6.46
N SER A 258 -13.73 19.91 -6.57
CA SER A 258 -12.32 19.55 -6.56
C SER A 258 -11.91 18.80 -7.82
N PHE A 259 -10.69 19.07 -8.27
CA PHE A 259 -10.04 18.34 -9.37
C PHE A 259 -8.66 17.87 -8.92
N GLY A 260 -8.23 16.74 -9.44
CA GLY A 260 -6.90 16.21 -9.25
C GLY A 260 -6.41 15.51 -10.50
N LEU A 261 -5.13 15.72 -10.81
CA LEU A 261 -4.39 15.02 -11.86
C LEU A 261 -3.13 14.40 -11.22
N ILE A 262 -2.97 13.09 -11.34
CA ILE A 262 -1.76 12.37 -10.96
C ILE A 262 -1.19 11.76 -12.23
N HIS A 263 0.06 12.03 -12.54
CA HIS A 263 0.81 11.36 -13.61
C HIS A 263 2.09 10.77 -13.04
N GLN A 264 2.35 9.50 -13.32
CA GLN A 264 3.51 8.78 -12.81
C GLN A 264 4.14 7.92 -13.89
N THR A 265 5.48 7.85 -13.86
CA THR A 265 6.27 6.95 -14.70
C THR A 265 7.22 6.14 -13.83
N LYS A 266 7.50 4.91 -14.26
CA LYS A 266 8.57 4.08 -13.70
C LYS A 266 9.35 3.43 -14.83
N ASP A 267 10.66 3.49 -14.72
CA ASP A 267 11.62 2.83 -15.59
C ASP A 267 12.50 1.94 -14.70
N ILE A 268 12.46 0.64 -14.94
CA ILE A 268 13.10 -0.37 -14.11
C ILE A 268 13.97 -1.27 -14.97
N LEU A 269 15.22 -1.51 -14.54
CA LEU A 269 15.98 -2.66 -15.03
C LEU A 269 15.73 -3.85 -14.09
N PRO A 270 14.91 -4.82 -14.54
CA PRO A 270 14.40 -5.86 -13.64
C PRO A 270 15.44 -6.87 -13.17
N HIS A 271 15.31 -7.30 -11.92
CA HIS A 271 16.03 -8.41 -11.33
C HIS A 271 15.04 -9.39 -10.68
N ASN A 272 14.88 -10.58 -11.24
CA ASN A 272 13.89 -11.56 -10.77
C ASN A 272 14.41 -12.51 -9.67
N GLY A 273 15.43 -12.09 -8.89
CA GLY A 273 16.00 -12.88 -7.82
C GLY A 273 16.88 -14.05 -8.29
N TYR A 274 17.18 -14.94 -7.38
CA TYR A 274 18.13 -16.04 -7.58
C TYR A 274 17.42 -17.38 -7.71
N PRO A 275 18.05 -18.38 -8.41
CA PRO A 275 17.61 -19.75 -8.31
C PRO A 275 17.94 -20.35 -6.92
N ALA A 276 17.35 -21.50 -6.61
CA ALA A 276 17.69 -22.31 -5.45
C ALA A 276 18.18 -23.70 -5.89
N ALA A 277 18.80 -24.45 -5.02
CA ALA A 277 19.20 -25.81 -5.30
C ALA A 277 17.96 -26.73 -5.50
N ILE A 278 18.13 -27.84 -6.22
CA ILE A 278 17.04 -28.76 -6.54
C ILE A 278 16.45 -29.48 -5.32
N ASP A 279 17.14 -29.49 -4.19
CA ASP A 279 16.64 -30.00 -2.90
C ASP A 279 15.84 -28.94 -2.10
N GLY A 280 15.70 -27.71 -2.64
CA GLY A 280 15.01 -26.60 -2.02
C GLY A 280 15.89 -25.75 -1.08
N SER A 281 17.17 -26.07 -0.91
CA SER A 281 18.08 -25.21 -0.15
C SER A 281 18.40 -23.93 -0.92
N LEU A 282 18.49 -22.82 -0.16
CA LEU A 282 18.82 -21.51 -0.70
C LEU A 282 20.33 -21.40 -0.89
N GLU A 283 20.75 -21.03 -2.10
CA GLU A 283 22.16 -20.85 -2.44
C GLU A 283 22.67 -19.48 -1.96
N ASP A 284 23.95 -19.42 -1.57
CA ASP A 284 24.57 -18.20 -1.06
C ASP A 284 25.25 -17.40 -2.18
N PHE A 285 24.51 -16.51 -2.81
CA PHE A 285 25.02 -15.58 -3.82
C PHE A 285 25.64 -14.33 -3.18
N SER A 286 26.54 -13.64 -3.93
CA SER A 286 26.84 -12.25 -3.62
C SER A 286 25.56 -11.40 -3.69
N ARG A 287 25.42 -10.42 -2.81
CA ARG A 287 24.30 -9.49 -2.87
C ARG A 287 24.28 -8.63 -4.15
N SER A 288 25.45 -8.46 -4.79
CA SER A 288 25.58 -7.73 -6.05
C SER A 288 25.32 -8.57 -7.30
N THR A 289 25.15 -9.88 -7.16
CA THR A 289 24.94 -10.77 -8.32
C THR A 289 23.68 -10.39 -9.08
N TYR A 290 23.80 -10.14 -10.37
CA TYR A 290 22.69 -9.92 -11.28
C TYR A 290 22.61 -11.07 -12.29
N LEU A 291 21.44 -11.71 -12.38
CA LEU A 291 21.18 -12.86 -13.25
C LEU A 291 20.10 -12.56 -14.31
N GLY A 292 20.06 -11.33 -14.77
CA GLY A 292 19.29 -10.87 -15.91
C GLY A 292 20.19 -10.58 -17.11
N ALA A 293 19.71 -9.84 -18.08
CA ALA A 293 20.48 -9.34 -19.23
C ALA A 293 20.55 -7.82 -19.21
N ASP A 294 21.66 -7.27 -19.74
CA ASP A 294 21.92 -5.80 -19.75
C ASP A 294 20.99 -4.99 -20.66
N TRP A 295 20.25 -5.67 -21.52
CA TRP A 295 19.22 -5.10 -22.41
C TRP A 295 17.82 -5.13 -21.79
N GLY A 296 17.66 -5.60 -20.56
CA GLY A 296 16.37 -5.63 -19.86
C GLY A 296 15.76 -4.24 -19.79
N ASP A 297 14.43 -4.18 -19.91
CA ASP A 297 13.67 -2.94 -19.94
C ASP A 297 12.27 -3.16 -19.35
N PHE A 298 11.78 -2.23 -18.56
CA PHE A 298 10.46 -2.25 -17.97
C PHE A 298 9.98 -0.82 -17.72
N ASP A 299 9.06 -0.38 -18.58
CA ASP A 299 8.41 0.92 -18.50
C ASP A 299 6.98 0.79 -18.01
N SER A 300 6.59 1.62 -17.06
CA SER A 300 5.20 1.73 -16.60
C SER A 300 4.78 3.19 -16.48
N ARG A 301 3.60 3.52 -16.99
CA ARG A 301 3.02 4.87 -16.98
C ARG A 301 1.59 4.83 -16.48
N GLY A 302 1.23 5.77 -15.63
CA GLY A 302 -0.14 5.90 -15.12
C GLY A 302 -0.58 7.36 -15.07
N THR A 303 -1.81 7.61 -15.52
CA THR A 303 -2.45 8.93 -15.38
C THR A 303 -3.82 8.75 -14.76
N ASP A 304 -4.09 9.45 -13.67
CA ASP A 304 -5.36 9.48 -12.97
C ASP A 304 -5.93 10.89 -12.99
N VAL A 305 -7.19 11.04 -13.35
CA VAL A 305 -7.95 12.29 -13.24
C VAL A 305 -9.11 12.06 -12.29
N VAL A 306 -9.24 12.91 -11.29
CA VAL A 306 -10.32 12.85 -10.30
C VAL A 306 -11.09 14.15 -10.31
N ALA A 307 -12.41 14.08 -10.33
CA ALA A 307 -13.32 15.22 -10.13
C ALA A 307 -14.30 14.86 -9.02
N GLU A 308 -14.58 15.82 -8.14
CA GLU A 308 -15.43 15.60 -6.97
C GLU A 308 -16.24 16.85 -6.69
N LEU A 309 -17.53 16.67 -6.41
CA LEU A 309 -18.45 17.70 -5.93
C LEU A 309 -18.98 17.26 -4.57
N THR A 310 -18.86 18.13 -3.59
CA THR A 310 -19.42 17.93 -2.25
C THR A 310 -20.34 19.08 -1.88
N HIS A 311 -21.41 18.74 -1.18
CA HIS A 311 -22.39 19.72 -0.71
C HIS A 311 -22.87 19.38 0.69
N ARG A 312 -22.91 20.39 1.56
CA ARG A 312 -23.51 20.33 2.89
C ARG A 312 -24.91 20.93 2.81
N PHE A 313 -25.90 20.15 3.23
CA PHE A 313 -27.29 20.57 3.27
C PHE A 313 -27.63 21.25 4.61
N ASP A 314 -28.59 22.18 4.59
CA ASP A 314 -29.06 22.89 5.81
C ASP A 314 -29.57 21.97 6.91
N ASN A 315 -30.01 20.75 6.58
CA ASN A 315 -30.46 19.73 7.52
C ASN A 315 -29.32 18.91 8.18
N GLY A 316 -28.06 19.33 7.95
CA GLY A 316 -26.87 18.64 8.42
C GLY A 316 -26.46 17.41 7.58
N GLY A 317 -27.22 17.12 6.51
CA GLY A 317 -26.83 16.09 5.55
C GLY A 317 -25.63 16.48 4.71
N TYR A 318 -24.95 15.48 4.15
CA TYR A 318 -23.80 15.66 3.30
C TYR A 318 -23.91 14.80 2.05
N GLY A 319 -23.72 15.41 0.88
CA GLY A 319 -23.73 14.73 -0.41
C GLY A 319 -22.37 14.79 -1.09
N ARG A 320 -21.99 13.71 -1.74
CA ARG A 320 -20.77 13.61 -2.53
C ARG A 320 -21.06 12.91 -3.85
N VAL A 321 -20.51 13.47 -4.93
CA VAL A 321 -20.40 12.80 -6.23
C VAL A 321 -18.95 12.89 -6.67
N ALA A 322 -18.34 11.75 -6.97
CA ALA A 322 -16.96 11.69 -7.38
C ALA A 322 -16.78 10.77 -8.58
N VAL A 323 -15.86 11.15 -9.46
CA VAL A 323 -15.52 10.41 -10.68
C VAL A 323 -14.00 10.31 -10.77
N ARG A 324 -13.50 9.13 -11.11
CA ARG A 324 -12.10 8.89 -11.44
C ARG A 324 -12.01 8.21 -12.79
N GLY A 325 -11.22 8.79 -13.70
CA GLY A 325 -10.76 8.17 -14.93
C GLY A 325 -9.27 7.90 -14.86
N SER A 326 -8.79 6.76 -15.35
CA SER A 326 -7.36 6.52 -15.44
C SER A 326 -6.98 5.72 -16.66
N ARG A 327 -5.76 5.96 -17.14
CA ARG A 327 -5.08 5.15 -18.16
C ARG A 327 -3.74 4.72 -17.63
N ARG A 328 -3.43 3.42 -17.76
CA ARG A 328 -2.15 2.80 -17.44
C ARG A 328 -1.62 2.05 -18.63
N ALA A 329 -0.30 2.14 -18.84
CA ALA A 329 0.40 1.36 -19.85
C ALA A 329 1.67 0.77 -19.23
N THR A 330 2.01 -0.44 -19.61
CA THR A 330 3.21 -1.14 -19.17
C THR A 330 3.81 -1.94 -20.30
N ASP A 331 5.04 -1.61 -20.66
CA ASP A 331 5.82 -2.30 -21.67
C ASP A 331 7.05 -2.91 -21.03
N TYR A 332 7.33 -4.19 -21.26
CA TYR A 332 8.58 -4.76 -20.78
C TYR A 332 9.13 -5.89 -21.65
N LEU A 333 10.45 -6.00 -21.62
CA LEU A 333 11.19 -7.16 -22.12
C LEU A 333 12.43 -7.36 -21.25
N TYR A 334 12.49 -8.42 -20.48
CA TYR A 334 13.65 -8.72 -19.65
C TYR A 334 13.93 -10.21 -19.53
N ALA A 335 15.16 -10.56 -19.16
CA ALA A 335 15.60 -11.92 -18.92
C ALA A 335 15.67 -12.25 -17.44
N PHE A 336 15.46 -13.51 -17.10
CA PHE A 336 15.55 -14.06 -15.76
C PHE A 336 15.99 -15.53 -15.77
N THR A 337 16.50 -16.01 -14.64
CA THR A 337 16.90 -17.41 -14.50
C THR A 337 15.69 -18.35 -14.45
N ALA A 338 15.83 -19.51 -15.07
CA ALA A 338 14.91 -20.62 -15.01
C ALA A 338 15.70 -21.91 -14.75
N ARG A 339 15.68 -22.42 -13.51
CA ARG A 339 16.32 -23.71 -13.18
C ARG A 339 15.31 -24.83 -13.23
N ASN A 340 15.66 -25.88 -13.94
CA ASN A 340 14.84 -27.09 -14.03
C ASN A 340 14.94 -27.88 -12.71
N VAL A 341 13.80 -28.10 -12.05
CA VAL A 341 13.72 -28.78 -10.76
C VAL A 341 14.21 -30.24 -10.78
N ASN A 342 14.11 -30.92 -11.93
CA ASN A 342 14.48 -32.32 -12.05
C ASN A 342 15.97 -32.52 -12.43
N SER A 343 16.52 -31.66 -13.30
CA SER A 343 17.88 -31.82 -13.82
C SER A 343 18.90 -30.89 -13.15
N GLY A 344 18.46 -29.81 -12.49
CA GLY A 344 19.32 -28.76 -11.96
C GLY A 344 19.93 -27.83 -13.03
N ALA A 345 19.67 -28.12 -14.31
CA ALA A 345 20.16 -27.27 -15.41
C ALA A 345 19.52 -25.87 -15.31
N THR A 346 20.34 -24.83 -15.39
CA THR A 346 19.90 -23.44 -15.37
C THR A 346 19.98 -22.85 -16.77
N SER A 347 18.94 -22.17 -17.18
CA SER A 347 18.87 -21.39 -18.42
C SER A 347 18.44 -19.96 -18.11
N LEU A 348 18.65 -19.06 -19.05
CA LEU A 348 17.90 -17.81 -19.11
C LEU A 348 16.61 -17.99 -19.89
N ALA A 349 15.55 -17.41 -19.38
CA ALA A 349 14.29 -17.20 -20.09
C ALA A 349 14.06 -15.71 -20.24
N TYR A 350 13.25 -15.30 -21.21
CA TYR A 350 12.75 -13.94 -21.29
C TYR A 350 11.23 -13.92 -21.15
N THR A 351 10.74 -12.78 -20.67
CA THR A 351 9.32 -12.42 -20.71
C THR A 351 9.18 -11.02 -21.28
N ALA A 352 8.15 -10.83 -22.07
CA ALA A 352 7.76 -9.53 -22.61
C ALA A 352 6.25 -9.37 -22.46
N ARG A 353 5.81 -8.16 -22.25
CA ARG A 353 4.40 -7.76 -22.21
C ARG A 353 4.25 -6.37 -22.76
N ASP A 354 3.17 -6.19 -23.49
CA ASP A 354 2.56 -4.91 -23.84
C ASP A 354 1.18 -4.89 -23.18
N LEU A 355 0.89 -3.89 -22.35
CA LEU A 355 -0.37 -3.78 -21.59
C LEU A 355 -0.87 -2.36 -21.59
N GLU A 356 -2.16 -2.19 -21.91
CA GLU A 356 -2.92 -0.98 -21.66
C GLU A 356 -4.14 -1.28 -20.78
N GLN A 357 -4.45 -0.38 -19.85
CA GLN A 357 -5.63 -0.47 -18.98
C GLN A 357 -6.29 0.89 -18.84
N ASP A 358 -7.56 0.94 -19.18
CA ASP A 358 -8.43 2.10 -18.94
C ASP A 358 -9.43 1.81 -17.81
N THR A 359 -9.64 2.78 -16.94
CA THR A 359 -10.54 2.64 -15.79
C THR A 359 -11.48 3.82 -15.69
N LEU A 360 -12.74 3.56 -15.41
CA LEU A 360 -13.73 4.55 -14.98
C LEU A 360 -14.35 4.10 -13.65
N ALA A 361 -14.32 4.97 -12.64
CA ALA A 361 -15.00 4.75 -11.37
C ALA A 361 -15.86 5.97 -11.02
N VAL A 362 -17.07 5.73 -10.56
CA VAL A 362 -18.03 6.76 -10.14
C VAL A 362 -18.62 6.35 -8.80
N ASP A 363 -18.74 7.28 -7.88
CA ASP A 363 -19.41 7.07 -6.58
C ASP A 363 -20.29 8.29 -6.29
N ALA A 364 -21.53 8.04 -5.90
CA ALA A 364 -22.45 9.06 -5.42
C ALA A 364 -23.07 8.61 -4.10
N ASN A 365 -22.93 9.40 -3.06
CA ASN A 365 -23.48 9.07 -1.76
C ASN A 365 -24.07 10.28 -1.04
N TYR A 366 -24.98 9.97 -0.12
CA TYR A 366 -25.57 10.91 0.79
C TYR A 366 -25.55 10.33 2.22
N SER A 367 -25.12 11.13 3.17
CA SER A 367 -25.16 10.82 4.59
C SER A 367 -26.05 11.82 5.32
N GLN A 368 -26.80 11.34 6.31
CA GLN A 368 -27.68 12.16 7.13
C GLN A 368 -27.58 11.78 8.58
N PRO A 369 -27.07 12.65 9.45
CA PRO A 369 -27.25 12.51 10.88
C PRO A 369 -28.72 12.81 11.24
N PHE A 370 -29.24 12.07 12.22
CA PHE A 370 -30.59 12.29 12.75
C PHE A 370 -30.63 11.93 14.22
N GLU A 371 -31.48 12.61 14.97
CA GLU A 371 -31.68 12.33 16.38
C GLU A 371 -32.79 11.29 16.58
N LEU A 372 -32.48 10.24 17.34
CA LEU A 372 -33.45 9.23 17.77
C LEU A 372 -33.13 8.75 19.19
N LEU A 373 -34.12 8.69 20.06
CA LEU A 373 -34.00 8.36 21.49
C LEU A 373 -33.04 9.33 22.24
N GLY A 374 -32.89 10.58 21.77
CA GLY A 374 -32.00 11.56 22.37
C GLY A 374 -30.52 11.32 22.02
N GLN A 375 -30.23 10.48 21.01
CA GLN A 375 -28.89 10.19 20.54
C GLN A 375 -28.77 10.46 19.04
N VAL A 376 -27.61 10.95 18.61
CA VAL A 376 -27.31 11.17 17.18
C VAL A 376 -26.97 9.84 16.53
N SER A 377 -27.75 9.48 15.55
CA SER A 377 -27.58 8.33 14.66
C SER A 377 -27.30 8.83 13.24
N GLU A 378 -26.81 7.96 12.36
CA GLU A 378 -26.49 8.33 10.99
C GLU A 378 -26.94 7.25 10.01
N PHE A 379 -27.49 7.65 8.86
CA PHE A 379 -27.57 6.74 7.72
C PHE A 379 -26.73 7.26 6.54
N VAL A 380 -26.19 6.32 5.77
CA VAL A 380 -25.51 6.56 4.52
C VAL A 380 -26.17 5.71 3.44
N ILE A 381 -26.46 6.30 2.31
CA ILE A 381 -26.94 5.62 1.09
C ILE A 381 -26.12 6.06 -0.08
N GLY A 382 -25.81 5.13 -0.99
CA GLY A 382 -25.05 5.50 -2.18
C GLY A 382 -25.12 4.44 -3.26
N SER A 383 -24.56 4.83 -4.40
CA SER A 383 -24.44 4.01 -5.60
C SER A 383 -23.07 4.24 -6.20
N ASP A 384 -22.48 3.18 -6.71
CA ASP A 384 -21.22 3.27 -7.44
C ASP A 384 -21.25 2.45 -8.73
N PHE A 385 -20.32 2.77 -9.59
CA PHE A 385 -20.06 2.08 -10.84
C PHE A 385 -18.55 2.06 -11.09
N LYS A 386 -18.02 0.92 -11.53
CA LYS A 386 -16.64 0.80 -12.02
C LYS A 386 -16.61 0.00 -13.31
N ARG A 387 -15.65 0.34 -14.18
CA ARG A 387 -15.31 -0.39 -15.40
C ARG A 387 -13.83 -0.43 -15.58
N TYR A 388 -13.30 -1.61 -15.87
CA TYR A 388 -11.90 -1.87 -16.15
C TYR A 388 -11.77 -2.55 -17.51
N GLU A 389 -11.19 -1.84 -18.47
CA GLU A 389 -10.85 -2.36 -19.78
C GLU A 389 -9.33 -2.60 -19.80
N THR A 390 -8.90 -3.84 -20.06
CA THR A 390 -7.49 -4.17 -20.14
C THR A 390 -7.22 -4.93 -21.41
N GLU A 391 -6.24 -4.46 -22.19
CA GLU A 391 -5.68 -5.18 -23.33
C GLU A 391 -4.22 -5.51 -23.03
N TYR A 392 -3.82 -6.76 -23.28
CA TYR A 392 -2.42 -7.14 -23.12
C TYR A 392 -2.01 -8.25 -24.08
N ALA A 393 -0.75 -8.23 -24.50
CA ALA A 393 -0.10 -9.28 -25.26
C ALA A 393 1.18 -9.73 -24.57
N ASP A 394 1.37 -11.04 -24.47
CA ASP A 394 2.53 -11.65 -23.83
C ASP A 394 3.42 -12.37 -24.83
N ALA A 395 4.72 -12.39 -24.53
CA ALA A 395 5.67 -13.27 -25.18
C ALA A 395 6.66 -13.83 -24.17
N ARG A 396 7.05 -15.09 -24.34
CA ARG A 396 8.04 -15.77 -23.50
C ARG A 396 8.91 -16.67 -24.34
N GLY A 397 10.15 -16.88 -23.92
CA GLY A 397 11.04 -17.83 -24.60
C GLY A 397 12.28 -18.16 -23.80
N ASN A 398 13.03 -19.14 -24.30
CA ASN A 398 14.28 -19.59 -23.69
C ASN A 398 15.47 -18.99 -24.46
N LEU A 399 16.46 -18.47 -23.72
CA LEU A 399 17.67 -17.83 -24.27
C LEU A 399 18.89 -18.76 -24.22
N GLY A 400 18.73 -19.99 -23.71
CA GLY A 400 19.80 -20.97 -23.65
C GLY A 400 20.29 -21.26 -22.23
N ALA A 401 21.09 -22.31 -22.13
CA ALA A 401 21.70 -22.73 -20.87
C ALA A 401 22.80 -21.75 -20.43
N ILE A 402 22.89 -21.51 -19.13
CA ILE A 402 23.93 -20.69 -18.52
C ILE A 402 24.64 -21.46 -17.39
N ASP A 403 25.90 -21.10 -17.16
CA ASP A 403 26.58 -21.41 -15.91
C ASP A 403 26.50 -20.18 -14.99
N VAL A 404 25.73 -20.31 -13.92
CA VAL A 404 25.46 -19.21 -12.95
C VAL A 404 26.75 -18.64 -12.36
N ALA A 405 27.80 -19.47 -12.20
CA ALA A 405 29.06 -19.07 -11.59
C ALA A 405 29.92 -18.16 -12.49
N SER A 406 29.76 -18.26 -13.81
CA SER A 406 30.55 -17.53 -14.80
C SER A 406 29.74 -16.59 -15.67
N TYR A 407 28.42 -16.57 -15.51
CA TYR A 407 27.50 -15.77 -16.33
C TYR A 407 27.77 -14.27 -16.24
N GLN A 408 27.77 -13.60 -17.41
CA GLN A 408 27.83 -12.13 -17.50
C GLN A 408 26.57 -11.62 -18.24
N PRO A 409 25.93 -10.55 -17.78
CA PRO A 409 24.69 -10.01 -18.36
C PRO A 409 24.77 -9.68 -19.86
N GLY A 410 25.94 -9.23 -20.34
CA GLY A 410 26.19 -8.93 -21.76
C GLY A 410 26.43 -10.13 -22.66
N ASP A 411 26.53 -11.35 -22.13
CA ASP A 411 26.75 -12.58 -22.93
C ASP A 411 25.52 -13.01 -23.73
N THR A 412 24.33 -12.49 -23.36
CA THR A 412 23.06 -12.88 -23.94
C THR A 412 22.49 -11.80 -24.85
N SER A 413 22.30 -12.12 -26.13
CA SER A 413 21.74 -11.18 -27.10
C SER A 413 20.24 -10.94 -26.85
N LYS A 414 19.78 -9.71 -27.11
CA LYS A 414 18.35 -9.34 -27.05
C LYS A 414 17.57 -10.16 -28.10
N PRO A 415 16.52 -10.88 -27.73
CA PRO A 415 15.73 -11.69 -28.66
C PRO A 415 14.84 -10.82 -29.56
N ASN A 416 14.52 -11.35 -30.76
CA ASN A 416 13.39 -10.82 -31.51
C ASN A 416 12.10 -11.37 -30.90
N VAL A 417 11.26 -10.49 -30.37
CA VAL A 417 10.00 -10.86 -29.71
C VAL A 417 8.87 -10.88 -30.73
N THR A 418 8.06 -11.93 -30.69
CA THR A 418 6.76 -11.98 -31.36
C THR A 418 5.70 -12.20 -30.29
N PHE A 419 4.86 -11.21 -30.12
CA PHE A 419 3.76 -11.29 -29.16
C PHE A 419 2.69 -12.28 -29.66
N GLY A 420 2.02 -12.91 -28.70
CA GLY A 420 0.81 -13.70 -28.97
C GLY A 420 -0.37 -12.82 -29.40
N THR A 421 -1.52 -13.43 -29.61
CA THR A 421 -2.77 -12.69 -29.82
C THR A 421 -3.11 -11.91 -28.58
N PRO A 422 -3.43 -10.61 -28.69
CA PRO A 422 -3.84 -9.82 -27.54
C PRO A 422 -5.06 -10.43 -26.83
N THR A 423 -5.05 -10.34 -25.52
CA THR A 423 -6.20 -10.67 -24.66
C THR A 423 -6.83 -9.37 -24.21
N GLU A 424 -8.14 -9.26 -24.45
CA GLU A 424 -8.95 -8.14 -24.01
C GLU A 424 -9.85 -8.59 -22.85
N THR A 425 -9.93 -7.80 -21.79
CA THR A 425 -10.86 -8.00 -20.67
C THR A 425 -11.65 -6.71 -20.43
N ASP A 426 -12.96 -6.85 -20.20
CA ASP A 426 -13.84 -5.74 -19.80
C ASP A 426 -14.65 -6.19 -18.58
N GLU A 427 -14.36 -5.59 -17.43
CA GLU A 427 -15.03 -5.86 -16.18
C GLU A 427 -15.85 -4.65 -15.76
N ARG A 428 -17.15 -4.87 -15.46
CA ARG A 428 -18.10 -3.85 -15.04
C ARG A 428 -18.76 -4.27 -13.74
N GLU A 429 -18.83 -3.37 -12.79
CA GLU A 429 -19.59 -3.55 -11.57
C GLU A 429 -20.43 -2.32 -11.28
N ALA A 430 -21.68 -2.53 -10.89
CA ALA A 430 -22.57 -1.51 -10.35
C ALA A 430 -23.11 -1.96 -9.00
N GLY A 431 -23.23 -1.03 -8.06
CA GLY A 431 -23.73 -1.33 -6.74
C GLY A 431 -24.61 -0.24 -6.13
N LEU A 432 -25.57 -0.69 -5.34
CA LEU A 432 -26.34 0.15 -4.40
C LEU A 432 -25.98 -0.29 -2.99
N TYR A 433 -25.67 0.64 -2.09
CA TYR A 433 -25.35 0.34 -0.72
C TYR A 433 -26.06 1.26 0.26
N ALA A 434 -26.32 0.73 1.45
CA ALA A 434 -26.84 1.50 2.55
C ALA A 434 -26.20 1.03 3.87
N LYS A 435 -25.96 1.98 4.78
CA LYS A 435 -25.44 1.76 6.13
C LYS A 435 -26.25 2.59 7.12
N LEU A 436 -26.61 2.00 8.25
CA LEU A 436 -27.20 2.66 9.40
C LEU A 436 -26.26 2.50 10.59
N THR A 437 -25.88 3.60 11.22
CA THR A 437 -25.26 3.65 12.54
C THR A 437 -26.31 4.14 13.52
N PHE A 438 -26.89 3.23 14.31
CA PHE A 438 -27.92 3.53 15.28
C PHE A 438 -27.35 3.53 16.71
N ARG A 439 -27.57 4.63 17.44
CA ARG A 439 -27.17 4.77 18.84
C ARG A 439 -28.42 4.75 19.74
N PRO A 440 -28.82 3.59 20.29
CA PRO A 440 -29.95 3.51 21.22
C PRO A 440 -29.66 4.17 22.57
N ILE A 441 -28.40 4.20 22.97
CA ILE A 441 -27.86 4.88 24.16
C ILE A 441 -26.49 5.46 23.80
N GLU A 442 -26.01 6.44 24.55
CA GLU A 442 -24.76 7.15 24.31
C GLU A 442 -23.56 6.21 24.07
N ARG A 443 -23.44 5.15 24.87
CA ARG A 443 -22.30 4.22 24.84
C ARG A 443 -22.42 3.06 23.84
N LEU A 444 -23.51 2.94 23.11
CA LEU A 444 -23.72 1.80 22.21
C LEU A 444 -24.05 2.27 20.80
N ALA A 445 -23.22 1.89 19.83
CA ALA A 445 -23.51 2.01 18.40
C ALA A 445 -23.79 0.61 17.81
N LEU A 446 -24.93 0.45 17.18
CA LEU A 446 -25.29 -0.69 16.36
C LEU A 446 -25.18 -0.29 14.89
N ILE A 447 -24.36 -1.02 14.13
CA ILE A 447 -24.07 -0.69 12.74
C ILE A 447 -24.56 -1.84 11.88
N GLY A 448 -25.39 -1.54 10.90
CA GLY A 448 -25.89 -2.50 9.93
C GLY A 448 -25.87 -1.92 8.54
N GLY A 449 -25.58 -2.75 7.56
CA GLY A 449 -25.57 -2.32 6.17
C GLY A 449 -25.61 -3.49 5.21
N ALA A 450 -25.95 -3.19 3.97
CA ALA A 450 -25.90 -4.14 2.87
C ALA A 450 -25.61 -3.42 1.56
N ARG A 451 -25.00 -4.18 0.66
CA ARG A 451 -24.80 -3.78 -0.73
C ARG A 451 -25.45 -4.81 -1.65
N VAL A 452 -26.06 -4.34 -2.71
CA VAL A 452 -26.54 -5.15 -3.83
C VAL A 452 -25.71 -4.82 -5.04
N SER A 453 -25.02 -5.83 -5.59
CA SER A 453 -24.08 -5.67 -6.71
C SER A 453 -24.52 -6.44 -7.93
N SER A 454 -24.18 -5.91 -9.10
CA SER A 454 -24.19 -6.62 -10.37
C SER A 454 -22.81 -6.53 -10.99
N PHE A 455 -22.26 -7.66 -11.41
CA PHE A 455 -20.94 -7.80 -12.04
C PHE A 455 -21.08 -8.44 -13.41
N GLU A 456 -20.33 -7.94 -14.37
CA GLU A 456 -20.17 -8.52 -15.70
C GLU A 456 -18.68 -8.47 -16.06
N GLY A 457 -18.13 -9.62 -16.47
CA GLY A 457 -16.74 -9.77 -16.92
C GLY A 457 -16.69 -10.50 -18.25
N GLU A 458 -16.13 -9.84 -19.25
CA GLU A 458 -15.86 -10.38 -20.59
C GLU A 458 -14.34 -10.59 -20.73
N ASN A 459 -13.94 -11.71 -21.33
CA ASN A 459 -12.54 -12.02 -21.60
C ASN A 459 -12.42 -12.72 -22.95
N SER A 460 -11.72 -12.09 -23.89
CA SER A 460 -11.57 -12.60 -25.27
C SER A 460 -10.90 -13.98 -25.37
N SER A 461 -10.17 -14.39 -24.35
CA SER A 461 -9.53 -15.72 -24.27
C SER A 461 -10.39 -16.76 -23.54
N ALA A 462 -11.48 -16.36 -22.87
CA ALA A 462 -12.39 -17.25 -22.18
C ALA A 462 -13.47 -17.81 -23.11
N THR A 463 -14.08 -18.91 -22.69
CA THR A 463 -15.18 -19.55 -23.44
C THR A 463 -16.55 -18.99 -23.10
N GLN A 464 -16.66 -18.30 -21.99
CA GLN A 464 -17.90 -17.74 -21.45
C GLN A 464 -17.64 -16.44 -20.69
N ASP A 465 -18.61 -15.54 -20.74
CA ASP A 465 -18.64 -14.35 -19.89
C ASP A 465 -19.07 -14.72 -18.47
N VAL A 466 -18.55 -13.97 -17.50
CA VAL A 466 -18.93 -14.10 -16.09
C VAL A 466 -20.00 -13.06 -15.78
N ARG A 467 -21.12 -13.48 -15.20
CA ARG A 467 -22.24 -12.58 -14.87
C ARG A 467 -22.84 -12.94 -13.52
N GLU A 468 -22.83 -11.97 -12.61
CA GLU A 468 -23.50 -12.02 -11.33
C GLU A 468 -24.48 -10.86 -11.21
N SER A 469 -25.70 -11.10 -10.78
CA SER A 469 -26.72 -10.05 -10.70
C SER A 469 -27.48 -10.12 -9.39
N GLY A 470 -27.58 -8.96 -8.72
CA GLY A 470 -28.33 -8.85 -7.47
C GLY A 470 -27.66 -9.55 -6.29
N TYR A 471 -26.32 -9.72 -6.31
CA TYR A 471 -25.60 -10.33 -5.20
C TYR A 471 -25.63 -9.41 -3.99
N VAL A 472 -26.06 -9.94 -2.83
CA VAL A 472 -26.21 -9.17 -1.59
C VAL A 472 -25.03 -9.43 -0.68
N THR A 473 -24.30 -8.38 -0.32
CA THR A 473 -23.17 -8.43 0.59
C THR A 473 -23.54 -7.73 1.91
N PRO A 474 -23.77 -8.47 3.00
CA PRO A 474 -24.13 -7.88 4.28
C PRO A 474 -22.91 -7.40 5.06
N TYR A 475 -23.15 -6.43 5.96
CA TYR A 475 -22.20 -5.92 6.94
C TYR A 475 -22.91 -5.68 8.27
N GLY A 476 -22.26 -6.01 9.38
CA GLY A 476 -22.75 -5.73 10.71
C GLY A 476 -21.63 -5.37 11.67
N GLY A 477 -21.90 -4.45 12.59
CA GLY A 477 -20.94 -4.03 13.60
C GLY A 477 -21.62 -3.59 14.89
N LEU A 478 -20.88 -3.68 15.97
CA LEU A 478 -21.25 -3.18 17.29
C LEU A 478 -20.04 -2.49 17.88
N VAL A 479 -20.23 -1.29 18.43
CA VAL A 479 -19.25 -0.58 19.24
C VAL A 479 -19.86 -0.25 20.59
N PHE A 480 -19.18 -0.60 21.67
CA PHE A 480 -19.60 -0.32 23.03
C PHE A 480 -18.50 0.41 23.79
N ASP A 481 -18.76 1.66 24.17
CA ASP A 481 -17.84 2.50 24.92
C ASP A 481 -17.84 2.08 26.40
N LEU A 482 -16.73 1.50 26.85
CA LEU A 482 -16.52 1.15 28.25
C LEU A 482 -16.39 2.40 29.11
N ASP A 483 -15.66 3.38 28.58
CA ASP A 483 -15.42 4.72 29.12
C ASP A 483 -15.06 5.68 27.98
N ASP A 484 -14.66 6.90 28.32
CA ASP A 484 -14.34 7.95 27.34
C ASP A 484 -13.08 7.65 26.50
N GLN A 485 -12.29 6.66 26.88
CA GLN A 485 -11.04 6.30 26.24
C GLN A 485 -11.07 4.92 25.55
N HIS A 486 -11.93 4.00 25.98
CA HIS A 486 -11.90 2.61 25.54
C HIS A 486 -13.24 2.18 24.94
N SER A 487 -13.19 1.54 23.78
CA SER A 487 -14.36 0.93 23.12
C SER A 487 -14.11 -0.53 22.79
N LEU A 488 -15.07 -1.39 23.11
CA LEU A 488 -15.14 -2.77 22.61
C LEU A 488 -15.86 -2.77 21.28
N TYR A 489 -15.44 -3.61 20.36
CA TYR A 489 -16.18 -3.79 19.12
C TYR A 489 -16.26 -5.25 18.69
N ALA A 490 -17.28 -5.54 17.89
CA ALA A 490 -17.41 -6.77 17.14
C ALA A 490 -17.95 -6.45 15.74
N SER A 491 -17.51 -7.18 14.72
CA SER A 491 -18.04 -7.01 13.37
C SER A 491 -18.10 -8.32 12.59
N TYR A 492 -19.01 -8.31 11.61
CA TYR A 492 -19.12 -9.27 10.52
C TYR A 492 -19.01 -8.52 9.20
N SER A 493 -18.22 -9.02 8.27
CA SER A 493 -18.10 -8.46 6.93
C SER A 493 -17.91 -9.57 5.90
N GLN A 494 -18.44 -9.35 4.69
CA GLN A 494 -18.40 -10.30 3.59
C GLN A 494 -17.96 -9.58 2.30
N VAL A 495 -17.30 -10.32 1.41
CA VAL A 495 -17.09 -10.00 -0.01
C VAL A 495 -17.37 -11.22 -0.85
N PHE A 496 -17.64 -11.04 -2.13
CA PHE A 496 -17.61 -12.12 -3.10
C PHE A 496 -16.63 -11.79 -4.23
N LYS A 497 -16.10 -12.84 -4.87
CA LYS A 497 -15.25 -12.68 -6.06
C LYS A 497 -15.73 -13.62 -7.15
N PRO A 498 -16.23 -13.10 -8.27
CA PRO A 498 -16.61 -13.91 -9.42
C PRO A 498 -15.44 -14.79 -9.87
N GLN A 499 -15.74 -15.97 -10.40
CA GLN A 499 -14.81 -16.94 -10.93
C GLN A 499 -15.12 -17.18 -12.42
N SER A 500 -14.12 -17.60 -13.18
CA SER A 500 -14.26 -17.87 -14.62
C SER A 500 -14.24 -19.34 -14.97
N GLU A 501 -14.03 -20.21 -13.99
CA GLU A 501 -13.95 -21.65 -14.15
C GLU A 501 -15.32 -22.25 -14.36
N ALA A 502 -15.39 -23.28 -15.24
CA ALA A 502 -16.63 -23.99 -15.54
C ALA A 502 -16.73 -25.34 -14.84
N GLY A 503 -17.92 -25.68 -14.41
CA GLY A 503 -18.28 -26.97 -13.83
C GLY A 503 -18.51 -28.07 -14.88
N ALA A 504 -18.85 -29.27 -14.41
CA ALA A 504 -19.14 -30.43 -15.29
C ALA A 504 -20.38 -30.21 -16.19
N ASP A 505 -21.29 -29.33 -15.79
CA ASP A 505 -22.46 -28.93 -16.59
C ASP A 505 -22.14 -27.84 -17.63
N GLY A 506 -20.88 -27.38 -17.71
CA GLY A 506 -20.41 -26.33 -18.60
C GLY A 506 -20.81 -24.92 -18.18
N ARG A 507 -21.38 -24.72 -16.97
CA ARG A 507 -21.68 -23.40 -16.43
C ARG A 507 -20.52 -22.91 -15.58
N ILE A 508 -20.39 -21.58 -15.47
CA ILE A 508 -19.48 -20.96 -14.50
C ILE A 508 -19.90 -21.40 -13.10
N ILE A 509 -18.92 -21.75 -12.26
CA ILE A 509 -19.14 -22.15 -10.88
C ILE A 509 -19.49 -20.93 -10.00
N ASP A 510 -20.07 -21.18 -8.82
CA ASP A 510 -20.46 -20.12 -7.87
C ASP A 510 -19.28 -19.21 -7.53
N PRO A 511 -19.51 -17.90 -7.27
CA PRO A 511 -18.49 -16.98 -6.82
C PRO A 511 -17.81 -17.45 -5.54
N ARG A 512 -16.53 -17.09 -5.39
CA ARG A 512 -15.87 -17.19 -4.08
C ARG A 512 -16.51 -16.25 -3.09
N GLU A 513 -16.63 -16.69 -1.85
CA GLU A 513 -17.13 -15.90 -0.73
C GLU A 513 -16.07 -15.78 0.35
N GLY A 514 -15.78 -14.54 0.74
CA GLY A 514 -14.90 -14.22 1.86
C GLY A 514 -15.73 -13.65 3.00
N GLU A 515 -15.77 -14.32 4.15
CA GLU A 515 -16.44 -13.81 5.35
C GLU A 515 -15.44 -13.64 6.50
N GLN A 516 -15.67 -12.61 7.31
CA GLN A 516 -14.84 -12.35 8.48
C GLN A 516 -15.66 -11.99 9.69
N TYR A 517 -15.26 -12.58 10.82
CA TYR A 517 -15.63 -12.16 12.16
C TYR A 517 -14.42 -11.50 12.82
N GLU A 518 -14.65 -10.35 13.44
CA GLU A 518 -13.61 -9.60 14.12
C GLU A 518 -14.14 -9.07 15.45
N VAL A 519 -13.32 -9.18 16.50
CA VAL A 519 -13.60 -8.59 17.82
C VAL A 519 -12.34 -7.91 18.34
N GLY A 520 -12.51 -6.82 19.07
CA GLY A 520 -11.35 -6.14 19.63
C GLY A 520 -11.71 -5.05 20.64
N ILE A 521 -10.64 -4.46 21.15
CA ILE A 521 -10.67 -3.25 21.98
C ILE A 521 -9.82 -2.16 21.32
N LYS A 522 -10.33 -0.97 21.32
CA LYS A 522 -9.63 0.25 20.86
C LYS A 522 -9.54 1.24 22.00
N GLY A 523 -8.41 1.93 22.09
CA GLY A 523 -8.18 3.00 23.04
C GLY A 523 -7.75 4.26 22.30
N SER A 524 -8.24 5.41 22.77
CA SER A 524 -7.84 6.75 22.31
C SER A 524 -7.49 7.58 23.53
N TYR A 525 -6.26 8.07 23.60
CA TYR A 525 -5.69 8.73 24.76
C TYR A 525 -5.20 10.12 24.38
N PHE A 526 -5.12 11.01 25.38
CA PHE A 526 -4.61 12.38 25.22
C PHE A 526 -5.35 13.19 24.14
N GLY A 527 -6.68 13.02 24.05
CA GLY A 527 -7.48 13.71 23.04
C GLY A 527 -7.37 13.16 21.61
N GLY A 528 -6.84 11.94 21.43
CA GLY A 528 -6.64 11.32 20.12
C GLY A 528 -5.17 11.28 19.67
N ASP A 529 -4.26 11.90 20.44
CA ASP A 529 -2.83 11.94 20.12
C ASP A 529 -2.15 10.57 20.23
N LEU A 530 -2.74 9.61 20.95
CA LEU A 530 -2.28 8.23 21.03
C LEU A 530 -3.46 7.28 20.84
N ASN A 531 -3.35 6.38 19.86
CA ASN A 531 -4.32 5.34 19.60
C ASN A 531 -3.69 3.95 19.82
N ALA A 532 -4.46 3.03 20.40
CA ALA A 532 -4.07 1.65 20.59
C ALA A 532 -5.20 0.70 20.21
N ARG A 533 -4.86 -0.48 19.69
CA ARG A 533 -5.84 -1.49 19.28
C ARG A 533 -5.30 -2.90 19.53
N ILE A 534 -6.18 -3.76 20.02
CA ILE A 534 -5.98 -5.20 20.06
C ILE A 534 -7.18 -5.84 19.37
N THR A 535 -6.93 -6.72 18.43
CA THR A 535 -7.95 -7.36 17.58
C THR A 535 -7.72 -8.85 17.51
N ALA A 536 -8.77 -9.64 17.50
CA ALA A 536 -8.77 -11.03 17.10
C ALA A 536 -9.75 -11.21 15.93
N PHE A 537 -9.34 -12.01 14.93
CA PHE A 537 -10.14 -12.22 13.72
C PHE A 537 -10.16 -13.68 13.26
N GLN A 538 -11.23 -14.05 12.57
CA GLN A 538 -11.32 -15.25 11.76
C GLN A 538 -11.86 -14.87 10.40
N LEU A 539 -11.12 -15.20 9.34
CA LEU A 539 -11.50 -15.05 7.94
C LEU A 539 -11.67 -16.45 7.34
N THR A 540 -12.75 -16.67 6.61
CA THR A 540 -13.02 -17.88 5.85
C THR A 540 -13.22 -17.51 4.38
N ASP A 541 -12.56 -18.22 3.47
CA ASP A 541 -12.72 -18.14 2.03
C ASP A 541 -13.31 -19.46 1.55
N GLU A 542 -14.49 -19.40 0.99
CA GLU A 542 -15.27 -20.56 0.53
C GLU A 542 -15.51 -20.49 -0.97
N ASN A 543 -15.97 -21.59 -1.53
CA ASN A 543 -16.31 -21.74 -2.95
C ASN A 543 -15.14 -21.52 -3.92
N ARG A 544 -13.91 -21.60 -3.44
CA ARG A 544 -12.75 -21.49 -4.35
C ARG A 544 -12.75 -22.62 -5.36
N ALA A 545 -12.48 -22.31 -6.62
CA ALA A 545 -12.35 -23.29 -7.69
C ALA A 545 -11.34 -24.37 -7.31
N ALA A 546 -11.76 -25.61 -7.30
CA ALA A 546 -10.93 -26.80 -7.14
C ALA A 546 -11.14 -27.70 -8.36
N GLY A 547 -10.06 -28.31 -8.88
CA GLY A 547 -10.17 -29.24 -10.00
C GLY A 547 -11.07 -30.42 -9.63
N ALA A 548 -12.07 -30.73 -10.48
CA ALA A 548 -12.95 -31.85 -10.27
C ALA A 548 -12.19 -33.18 -10.43
N ILE A 549 -12.58 -34.18 -9.65
CA ILE A 549 -12.03 -35.55 -9.73
C ILE A 549 -13.15 -36.54 -10.07
N ASP A 550 -12.83 -37.58 -10.83
CA ASP A 550 -13.77 -38.66 -11.09
C ASP A 550 -13.91 -39.62 -9.88
N ASP A 551 -14.79 -40.62 -10.00
CA ASP A 551 -15.03 -41.63 -8.96
C ASP A 551 -13.77 -42.46 -8.61
N SER A 552 -12.75 -42.45 -9.47
CA SER A 552 -11.46 -43.09 -9.22
C SER A 552 -10.42 -42.19 -8.56
N GLY A 553 -10.76 -40.93 -8.33
CA GLY A 553 -9.83 -39.89 -7.80
C GLY A 553 -8.94 -39.28 -8.87
N THR A 554 -9.24 -39.43 -10.15
CA THR A 554 -8.45 -38.85 -11.24
C THR A 554 -8.95 -37.45 -11.59
N PRO A 555 -8.07 -36.42 -11.70
CA PRO A 555 -8.47 -35.09 -12.11
C PRO A 555 -9.14 -35.06 -13.50
N ILE A 556 -10.28 -34.41 -13.60
CA ILE A 556 -10.98 -34.15 -14.86
C ILE A 556 -10.47 -32.81 -15.41
N SER A 557 -9.77 -32.87 -16.54
CA SER A 557 -9.14 -31.68 -17.14
C SER A 557 -10.18 -30.64 -17.55
N GLY A 558 -9.98 -29.40 -17.12
CA GLY A 558 -10.82 -28.25 -17.46
C GLY A 558 -12.19 -28.21 -16.78
N VAL A 559 -12.45 -29.11 -15.82
CA VAL A 559 -13.67 -29.13 -15.01
C VAL A 559 -13.35 -28.77 -13.55
N TYR A 560 -14.14 -27.89 -12.98
CA TYR A 560 -13.93 -27.36 -11.63
C TYR A 560 -15.19 -27.49 -10.76
N GLU A 561 -15.00 -27.44 -9.46
CA GLU A 561 -16.04 -27.39 -8.45
C GLU A 561 -15.77 -26.25 -7.46
N ALA A 562 -16.81 -25.59 -7.00
CA ALA A 562 -16.74 -24.52 -5.98
C ALA A 562 -16.63 -25.14 -4.56
N THR A 563 -15.60 -25.95 -4.29
CA THR A 563 -15.46 -26.73 -3.06
C THR A 563 -14.24 -26.34 -2.22
N GLY A 564 -13.31 -25.54 -2.77
CA GLY A 564 -12.13 -25.10 -2.05
C GLY A 564 -12.51 -24.21 -0.87
N LYS A 565 -11.90 -24.47 0.31
CA LYS A 565 -12.17 -23.74 1.53
C LYS A 565 -10.91 -23.53 2.35
N THR A 566 -10.68 -22.30 2.74
CA THR A 566 -9.53 -21.91 3.57
C THR A 566 -9.97 -21.07 4.75
N ARG A 567 -9.21 -21.14 5.84
CA ARG A 567 -9.47 -20.36 7.04
C ARG A 567 -8.20 -19.75 7.59
N ILE A 568 -8.30 -18.48 7.95
CA ILE A 568 -7.22 -17.72 8.57
C ILE A 568 -7.70 -17.18 9.90
N ARG A 569 -6.92 -17.41 10.94
CA ARG A 569 -7.17 -16.91 12.29
C ARG A 569 -5.97 -16.15 12.78
N GLY A 570 -6.20 -15.08 13.51
CA GLY A 570 -5.09 -14.30 14.01
C GLY A 570 -5.47 -13.27 15.05
N GLY A 571 -4.44 -12.54 15.48
CA GLY A 571 -4.56 -11.39 16.34
C GLY A 571 -3.58 -10.31 15.92
N GLU A 572 -3.99 -9.07 16.11
CA GLU A 572 -3.20 -7.88 15.80
C GLU A 572 -3.18 -6.95 17.00
N LEU A 573 -2.03 -6.34 17.24
CA LEU A 573 -1.85 -5.23 18.18
C LEU A 573 -1.24 -4.07 17.41
N GLU A 574 -1.72 -2.85 17.64
CA GLU A 574 -1.15 -1.64 17.08
C GLU A 574 -1.23 -0.49 18.09
N ILE A 575 -0.17 0.32 18.11
CA ILE A 575 -0.09 1.56 18.88
C ILE A 575 0.50 2.62 17.95
N SER A 576 -0.14 3.80 17.86
CA SER A 576 0.31 4.91 17.02
C SER A 576 0.05 6.25 17.70
N GLY A 577 1.02 7.18 17.63
CA GLY A 577 0.91 8.54 18.14
C GLY A 577 1.97 8.91 19.17
N TYR A 578 1.64 9.87 20.04
CA TYR A 578 2.53 10.42 21.04
C TYR A 578 2.43 9.70 22.39
N LEU A 579 3.53 9.08 22.85
CA LEU A 579 3.65 8.59 24.23
C LEU A 579 3.85 9.74 25.23
N THR A 580 4.56 10.76 24.80
CA THR A 580 4.70 12.06 25.47
C THR A 580 4.76 13.12 24.37
N PRO A 581 4.61 14.44 24.67
CA PRO A 581 4.67 15.50 23.65
C PRO A 581 5.93 15.49 22.76
N ASP A 582 7.01 14.87 23.25
CA ASP A 582 8.30 14.81 22.55
C ASP A 582 8.63 13.40 22.04
N TRP A 583 7.77 12.40 22.24
CA TRP A 583 8.07 11.01 21.95
C TRP A 583 6.95 10.33 21.16
N GLU A 584 7.21 10.09 19.90
CA GLU A 584 6.31 9.46 18.95
C GLU A 584 6.59 7.95 18.80
N VAL A 585 5.56 7.17 18.59
CA VAL A 585 5.65 5.73 18.34
C VAL A 585 4.65 5.27 17.28
N LEU A 586 5.07 4.33 16.45
CA LEU A 586 4.19 3.45 15.67
C LEU A 586 4.72 2.03 15.84
N ALA A 587 3.91 1.19 16.45
CA ALA A 587 4.27 -0.20 16.75
C ALA A 587 3.14 -1.14 16.36
N GLY A 588 3.47 -2.27 15.77
CA GLY A 588 2.52 -3.28 15.37
C GLY A 588 3.04 -4.70 15.57
N TYR A 589 2.13 -5.60 15.93
CA TYR A 589 2.40 -7.03 15.99
C TYR A 589 1.22 -7.79 15.41
N THR A 590 1.52 -8.81 14.60
CA THR A 590 0.52 -9.70 14.01
C THR A 590 0.92 -11.16 14.25
N TYR A 591 -0.02 -11.92 14.74
CA TYR A 591 0.01 -13.38 14.75
C TYR A 591 -1.04 -13.91 13.79
N MET A 592 -0.68 -14.87 12.94
CA MET A 592 -1.58 -15.44 11.95
C MET A 592 -1.34 -16.93 11.76
N LYS A 593 -2.42 -17.70 11.75
CA LYS A 593 -2.43 -19.11 11.40
C LYS A 593 -3.37 -19.35 10.23
N THR A 594 -2.88 -20.05 9.22
CA THR A 594 -3.63 -20.40 8.01
C THR A 594 -3.93 -21.90 8.00
N GLU A 595 -5.12 -22.26 7.55
CA GLU A 595 -5.59 -23.66 7.48
C GLU A 595 -6.29 -23.88 6.14
N ASN A 596 -5.86 -24.90 5.40
CA ASN A 596 -6.60 -25.40 4.23
C ASN A 596 -7.61 -26.43 4.73
N LEU A 597 -8.90 -26.19 4.53
CA LEU A 597 -9.98 -27.04 5.01
C LEU A 597 -10.52 -27.96 3.91
N ALA A 598 -10.47 -27.53 2.65
CA ALA A 598 -10.86 -28.31 1.48
C ALA A 598 -10.16 -27.77 0.22
N GLY A 599 -9.91 -28.63 -0.74
CA GLY A 599 -9.18 -28.31 -1.96
C GLY A 599 -7.66 -28.17 -1.73
N ASP A 600 -6.90 -28.03 -2.81
CA ASP A 600 -5.45 -27.81 -2.74
C ASP A 600 -5.15 -26.32 -2.96
N ASN A 601 -4.84 -25.60 -1.90
CA ASN A 601 -4.60 -24.16 -1.96
C ASN A 601 -3.33 -23.74 -1.20
N ASN A 602 -2.25 -24.47 -1.41
CA ASN A 602 -0.98 -24.20 -0.74
C ASN A 602 -0.31 -22.87 -1.14
N ALA A 603 -0.69 -22.29 -2.28
CA ALA A 603 0.02 -21.14 -2.84
C ALA A 603 -0.17 -19.83 -2.03
N LEU A 604 -1.34 -19.61 -1.42
CA LEU A 604 -1.66 -18.35 -0.74
C LEU A 604 -1.01 -18.22 0.64
N PHE A 605 -0.78 -19.33 1.34
CA PHE A 605 -0.33 -19.32 2.73
C PHE A 605 1.17 -19.44 2.90
N ALA A 606 1.82 -19.85 1.83
CA ALA A 606 3.20 -20.30 1.85
C ALA A 606 4.19 -19.21 2.23
N LEU A 607 3.92 -17.96 1.91
CA LEU A 607 4.85 -16.85 2.11
C LEU A 607 4.51 -15.96 3.32
N MET A 608 3.49 -16.35 4.10
CA MET A 608 3.06 -15.58 5.27
C MET A 608 3.74 -16.08 6.54
N PRO A 609 4.54 -15.25 7.21
CA PRO A 609 5.11 -15.61 8.51
C PRO A 609 4.00 -15.70 9.56
N GLN A 610 4.15 -16.60 10.54
CA GLN A 610 3.20 -16.70 11.65
C GLN A 610 3.28 -15.49 12.60
N HIS A 611 4.45 -14.91 12.76
CA HIS A 611 4.72 -13.77 13.62
C HIS A 611 5.37 -12.65 12.81
N GLN A 612 4.82 -11.47 12.89
CA GLN A 612 5.36 -10.27 12.28
C GLN A 612 5.26 -9.10 13.28
N ALA A 613 6.34 -8.35 13.43
CA ALA A 613 6.38 -7.19 14.30
C ALA A 613 7.09 -6.02 13.61
N SER A 614 6.60 -4.82 13.84
CA SER A 614 7.25 -3.57 13.45
C SER A 614 7.18 -2.59 14.61
N LEU A 615 8.26 -1.86 14.82
CA LEU A 615 8.34 -0.76 15.77
C LEU A 615 9.13 0.35 15.11
N TRP A 616 8.59 1.55 15.13
CA TRP A 616 9.31 2.77 14.86
C TRP A 616 9.01 3.79 15.96
N THR A 617 10.04 4.48 16.42
CA THR A 617 9.90 5.52 17.45
C THR A 617 10.84 6.66 17.16
N LYS A 618 10.43 7.88 17.53
CA LYS A 618 11.23 9.11 17.42
C LYS A 618 11.08 9.95 18.69
N TYR A 619 12.20 10.31 19.29
CA TYR A 619 12.26 11.23 20.40
C TYR A 619 12.90 12.53 19.97
N THR A 620 12.21 13.64 20.19
CA THR A 620 12.67 15.00 19.87
C THR A 620 13.13 15.71 21.14
N LEU A 621 14.37 16.15 21.20
CA LEU A 621 14.94 16.81 22.36
C LEU A 621 14.24 18.17 22.63
N PRO A 622 13.51 18.33 23.76
CA PRO A 622 12.72 19.55 24.00
C PRO A 622 13.56 20.76 24.41
N GLY A 623 14.84 20.57 24.76
CA GLY A 623 15.68 21.66 25.30
C GLY A 623 17.17 21.42 25.19
N GLY A 624 17.96 22.36 25.72
CA GLY A 624 19.43 22.31 25.68
C GLY A 624 20.03 22.79 24.37
N ALA A 625 21.33 22.52 24.18
CA ALA A 625 22.09 22.97 23.00
C ALA A 625 21.65 22.24 21.69
N LEU A 626 21.01 21.09 21.83
CA LEU A 626 20.52 20.25 20.71
C LEU A 626 18.98 20.23 20.69
N ARG A 627 18.32 21.30 21.15
CA ARG A 627 16.85 21.40 21.07
C ARG A 627 16.38 21.15 19.63
N GLY A 628 15.35 20.31 19.48
CA GLY A 628 14.80 19.93 18.18
C GLY A 628 15.52 18.78 17.50
N LEU A 629 16.64 18.26 18.07
CA LEU A 629 17.25 17.05 17.55
C LEU A 629 16.28 15.87 17.72
N GLY A 630 15.82 15.31 16.62
CA GLY A 630 15.04 14.08 16.56
C GLY A 630 15.98 12.86 16.45
N ILE A 631 15.78 11.90 17.34
CA ILE A 631 16.49 10.61 17.32
C ILE A 631 15.44 9.55 17.10
N GLY A 632 15.45 8.93 15.92
CA GLY A 632 14.54 7.87 15.53
C GLY A 632 15.23 6.52 15.46
N GLY A 633 14.46 5.47 15.65
CA GLY A 633 14.92 4.11 15.47
C GLY A 633 13.77 3.11 15.41
N GLY A 634 14.02 1.99 14.78
CA GLY A 634 12.99 0.98 14.63
C GLY A 634 13.53 -0.42 14.40
N VAL A 635 12.63 -1.39 14.56
CA VAL A 635 12.89 -2.81 14.33
C VAL A 635 11.73 -3.38 13.52
N THR A 636 12.05 -4.11 12.46
CA THR A 636 11.09 -4.95 11.74
C THR A 636 11.54 -6.40 11.86
N ALA A 637 10.66 -7.28 12.32
CA ALA A 637 10.97 -8.68 12.56
C ALA A 637 9.84 -9.57 12.03
N MET A 638 10.21 -10.77 11.55
CA MET A 638 9.25 -11.80 11.21
C MET A 638 9.82 -13.20 11.48
N SER A 639 8.92 -14.15 11.74
CA SER A 639 9.30 -15.54 11.87
C SER A 639 9.71 -16.15 10.51
N ASP A 640 10.17 -17.39 10.55
CA ASP A 640 10.40 -18.18 9.35
C ASP A 640 9.11 -18.31 8.49
N TYR A 641 9.32 -18.49 7.22
CA TYR A 641 8.26 -18.72 6.23
C TYR A 641 8.77 -19.61 5.10
N TYR A 642 7.86 -20.14 4.30
CA TYR A 642 8.22 -21.09 3.27
C TYR A 642 7.26 -20.99 2.08
N ILE A 643 7.64 -21.65 0.97
CA ILE A 643 6.74 -21.97 -0.13
C ILE A 643 6.84 -23.47 -0.42
N GLU A 644 5.70 -24.07 -0.67
CA GLU A 644 5.56 -25.48 -1.05
C GLU A 644 4.57 -25.58 -2.21
N ARG A 645 4.96 -26.29 -3.25
CA ARG A 645 4.13 -26.52 -4.44
C ARG A 645 4.21 -27.99 -4.83
N ALA A 646 3.11 -28.55 -5.34
CA ALA A 646 3.09 -29.91 -5.83
C ALA A 646 4.19 -30.13 -6.89
N GLY A 647 4.96 -31.20 -6.74
CA GLY A 647 6.07 -31.55 -7.64
C GLY A 647 7.33 -30.69 -7.50
N SER A 648 7.43 -29.85 -6.48
CA SER A 648 8.62 -29.04 -6.17
C SER A 648 9.04 -29.23 -4.72
N PRO A 649 10.33 -29.12 -4.40
CA PRO A 649 10.77 -29.14 -3.01
C PRO A 649 10.26 -27.91 -2.26
N ARG A 650 10.09 -28.04 -0.96
CA ARG A 650 9.78 -26.91 -0.07
C ARG A 650 11.00 -25.99 0.06
N LEU A 651 10.83 -24.71 -0.23
CA LEU A 651 11.82 -23.69 0.02
C LEU A 651 11.45 -22.94 1.31
N SER A 652 12.40 -22.81 2.23
CA SER A 652 12.16 -22.12 3.50
C SER A 652 13.17 -20.99 3.70
N ALA A 653 12.69 -19.84 4.19
CA ALA A 653 13.54 -18.75 4.64
C ALA A 653 13.52 -18.65 6.16
N PRO A 654 14.68 -18.52 6.82
CA PRO A 654 14.72 -18.28 8.26
C PRO A 654 14.14 -16.92 8.61
N GLY A 655 13.58 -16.82 9.81
CA GLY A 655 13.12 -15.54 10.36
C GLY A 655 14.26 -14.53 10.50
N TYR A 656 13.90 -13.26 10.52
CA TYR A 656 14.87 -12.17 10.63
C TYR A 656 14.36 -11.00 11.47
N ALA A 657 15.31 -10.16 11.90
CA ALA A 657 15.05 -8.84 12.44
C ALA A 657 16.04 -7.85 11.82
N VAL A 658 15.53 -6.69 11.44
CA VAL A 658 16.27 -5.58 10.83
C VAL A 658 16.09 -4.35 11.70
N VAL A 659 17.16 -3.61 11.94
CA VAL A 659 17.18 -2.39 12.76
C VAL A 659 17.49 -1.20 11.87
N ASP A 660 16.70 -0.14 11.98
CA ASP A 660 16.88 1.14 11.30
C ASP A 660 17.12 2.26 12.31
N ALA A 661 17.82 3.32 11.92
CA ALA A 661 18.08 4.49 12.75
C ALA A 661 17.99 5.78 11.93
N LYS A 662 17.62 6.88 12.60
CA LYS A 662 17.49 8.21 12.00
C LYS A 662 17.95 9.29 12.97
N LEU A 663 18.54 10.34 12.42
CA LEU A 663 18.73 11.62 13.05
C LEU A 663 18.08 12.71 12.20
N SER A 664 17.39 13.65 12.82
CA SER A 664 16.84 14.84 12.16
C SER A 664 17.14 16.07 13.00
N TYR A 665 17.56 17.15 12.36
CA TYR A 665 17.91 18.39 13.09
C TYR A 665 17.42 19.63 12.35
N PRO A 666 16.66 20.52 12.98
CA PRO A 666 16.30 21.82 12.42
C PRO A 666 17.55 22.73 12.44
N ILE A 667 18.17 22.87 11.27
CA ILE A 667 19.36 23.72 11.08
C ILE A 667 18.96 25.20 11.21
N THR A 668 17.78 25.52 10.68
CA THR A 668 17.08 26.81 10.85
C THR A 668 15.59 26.53 11.04
N ASP A 669 14.79 27.57 11.30
CA ASP A 669 13.32 27.43 11.40
C ASP A 669 12.67 26.90 10.10
N LYS A 670 13.38 26.96 8.98
CA LYS A 670 12.90 26.56 7.64
C LYS A 670 13.68 25.41 7.03
N LEU A 671 14.82 25.03 7.57
CA LEU A 671 15.69 24.01 6.99
C LEU A 671 15.96 22.91 7.99
N THR A 672 15.52 21.70 7.68
CA THR A 672 15.80 20.49 8.45
C THR A 672 16.76 19.59 7.68
N GLY A 673 17.81 19.13 8.35
CA GLY A 673 18.73 18.11 7.86
C GLY A 673 18.38 16.74 8.44
N THR A 674 18.59 15.66 7.66
CA THR A 674 18.36 14.28 8.10
C THR A 674 19.54 13.39 7.78
N PHE A 675 19.72 12.36 8.59
CA PHE A 675 20.64 11.26 8.35
C PHE A 675 19.98 9.96 8.75
N ASP A 676 19.87 9.03 7.81
CA ASP A 676 19.16 7.76 7.97
C ASP A 676 20.09 6.60 7.71
N VAL A 677 19.93 5.52 8.48
CA VAL A 677 20.63 4.25 8.30
C VAL A 677 19.60 3.14 8.30
N ASN A 678 19.42 2.49 7.18
CA ASN A 678 18.57 1.29 7.07
C ASN A 678 19.43 0.04 7.22
N ASN A 679 18.87 -1.01 7.83
CA ASN A 679 19.58 -2.26 8.17
C ASN A 679 20.93 -1.98 8.88
N LEU A 680 20.90 -1.24 9.98
CA LEU A 680 22.07 -0.76 10.73
C LEU A 680 23.09 -1.88 11.02
N LEU A 681 22.62 -3.11 11.30
CA LEU A 681 23.44 -4.27 11.64
C LEU A 681 23.91 -5.07 10.42
N ASP A 682 23.60 -4.61 9.21
CA ASP A 682 23.92 -5.25 7.92
C ASP A 682 23.49 -6.73 7.86
N ARG A 683 22.30 -7.03 8.38
CA ARG A 683 21.76 -8.39 8.36
C ARG A 683 21.52 -8.85 6.93
N LYS A 684 22.13 -9.97 6.51
CA LYS A 684 21.77 -10.69 5.28
C LYS A 684 20.58 -11.59 5.56
N TYR A 685 19.50 -11.44 4.80
CA TYR A 685 18.28 -12.22 4.98
C TYR A 685 17.54 -12.33 3.64
N TYR A 686 16.66 -13.32 3.53
CA TYR A 686 15.76 -13.41 2.39
C TYR A 686 14.48 -12.61 2.66
N SER A 687 14.13 -11.69 1.79
CA SER A 687 12.85 -10.96 1.85
C SER A 687 11.71 -11.75 1.20
N ARG A 688 12.04 -12.64 0.25
CA ARG A 688 11.12 -13.54 -0.43
C ARG A 688 11.82 -14.83 -0.84
N VAL A 689 11.10 -15.94 -0.80
CA VAL A 689 11.43 -17.18 -1.51
C VAL A 689 10.31 -17.49 -2.50
N GLY A 690 10.64 -18.03 -3.67
CA GLY A 690 9.69 -18.20 -4.76
C GLY A 690 9.68 -19.62 -5.36
N SER A 691 10.76 -20.05 -5.97
CA SER A 691 10.87 -21.35 -6.60
C SER A 691 12.32 -21.80 -6.75
N VAL A 692 12.54 -23.05 -7.13
CA VAL A 692 13.88 -23.52 -7.51
C VAL A 692 14.44 -22.71 -8.68
N GLY A 693 13.58 -22.25 -9.59
CA GLY A 693 13.99 -21.51 -10.79
C GLY A 693 14.39 -20.06 -10.56
N THR A 694 13.65 -19.35 -9.72
CA THR A 694 13.78 -17.89 -9.56
C THR A 694 12.94 -17.36 -8.38
N PHE A 695 12.89 -16.04 -8.20
CA PHE A 695 12.13 -15.31 -7.17
C PHE A 695 12.59 -15.53 -5.74
N ASN A 696 13.88 -15.86 -5.53
CA ASN A 696 14.46 -15.83 -4.20
C ASN A 696 15.29 -14.54 -4.06
N PHE A 697 14.81 -13.61 -3.21
CA PHE A 697 15.38 -12.27 -3.08
C PHE A 697 16.00 -12.07 -1.71
N TYR A 698 17.19 -11.49 -1.69
CA TYR A 698 17.69 -10.90 -0.45
C TYR A 698 16.91 -9.64 -0.10
N GLY A 699 16.82 -9.33 1.18
CA GLY A 699 16.42 -8.01 1.65
C GLY A 699 17.56 -7.01 1.49
N PRO A 700 17.24 -5.69 1.49
CA PRO A 700 18.24 -4.63 1.35
C PRO A 700 19.36 -4.73 2.39
N SER A 701 20.59 -4.47 1.97
CA SER A 701 21.74 -4.36 2.87
C SER A 701 21.74 -3.02 3.60
N ARG A 702 22.76 -2.80 4.45
CA ARG A 702 22.90 -1.52 5.14
C ARG A 702 23.12 -0.39 4.15
N SER A 703 22.24 0.63 4.25
CA SER A 703 22.30 1.83 3.43
C SER A 703 22.26 3.09 4.28
N PHE A 704 22.83 4.16 3.76
CA PHE A 704 22.91 5.47 4.39
C PHE A 704 22.25 6.49 3.48
N THR A 705 21.49 7.42 4.05
CA THR A 705 20.87 8.52 3.31
C THR A 705 21.06 9.82 4.08
N VAL A 706 21.47 10.86 3.38
CA VAL A 706 21.51 12.25 3.88
C VAL A 706 20.43 13.02 3.16
N GLY A 707 19.68 13.83 3.88
CA GLY A 707 18.60 14.63 3.31
C GLY A 707 18.55 16.04 3.86
N ALA A 708 17.90 16.91 3.11
CA ALA A 708 17.55 18.25 3.54
C ALA A 708 16.15 18.60 3.04
N ARG A 709 15.36 19.26 3.89
CA ARG A 709 14.03 19.79 3.58
C ARG A 709 14.00 21.28 3.95
N TYR A 710 13.59 22.09 2.98
CA TYR A 710 13.38 23.53 3.16
C TYR A 710 11.89 23.82 3.04
N GLU A 711 11.33 24.55 4.02
CA GLU A 711 9.90 24.92 4.11
C GLU A 711 9.79 26.45 4.10
N PHE A 712 8.82 27.02 3.39
CA PHE A 712 8.64 28.47 3.24
C PHE A 712 7.18 28.87 3.09
#